data_08175cbc4f8281c12cf37db63697daf6
#
_entry.id   08175cbc4f8281c12cf37db63697daf6
#
_cell.length_a   1.000
_cell.length_b   1.000
_cell.length_c   1.000
_cell.angle_alpha   90.00
_cell.angle_beta   90.00
_cell.angle_gamma   90.00
#
_symmetry.space_group_name_H-M   'P 1'
#
loop_
_entity.id
_entity.type
_entity.pdbx_description
1 polymer ?
#
loop_
_entity_poly.entity_id
_entity_poly.type
_entity_poly.pdbx_seq_one_letter_code
_entity_poly.pdbx_strand_id
1 'polypeptide(L)'
;MPIDGRASGQGRVFQTGGDQYIEEHHHHYGTGTGSLLAPQPAGPRPPHGAPVPDSVRVPLVGRPPGILRDRADLMEGLRAAVTGPGGDVHVLHGLGGCGKTAVAHALFTEAVRDHGRVGLWVNASERISLRAGMLAVAGDRGATTGELAAAAGGQRAAADLVWHYLDHSAQRWLLVLDNADDPTVLEEGGWLRTSPLGTVLVTTRHATSPLWRGAGSVRHPVGVLPEADAAQVLCDLAPDAGTVEAAQKVARRLGCLPLALTLAGSHLSHQLLESWSMDEYDRKLSEDSTALVDQGAAGTGSGQSRHLVGRTWQLSLDALAGQGLPEATTLLRLLSCWAADPVPLSLLMPVARGEMDFGHLSPPLAADRVEPALRGLLDHSLIGMVEADGRRCVQAHGVLLDSVAAGVPDDERVPLAEAAGRLLEAALPPEDAASEEARAELRQLAPHASRLMHGSPSDRTAQLAVRVVEQLFTVGDFAVALSLSMAVVDEAERLLGGEHPVVLSARHIMGRTQHRMGRYAESETLLREVLRSRERILGVDHPDTLRTCAVLHVPMAILGHVEEAVRLLRRAIAGQRRVLGEDSAETLFSRAWLLEVLPQLGGSDEFDEEAQVVEDCEHALPPGHLTTVMAYHNFAEGLRVLGRYEEAEQAVDRALAERLRLQGPDHPQTLAALNLKARVAHGLGKLEEAIAALQEVIERRERVLGPEHPFVVQNRESLTEWRAEAHP
;
A
#
# COMPACT_ATOMS: atom_id res chain seq x y z
N MET A 1 -36.46 -13.67 21.13
CA MET A 1 -36.83 -14.75 20.17
C MET A 1 -35.57 -15.11 19.43
N PRO A 2 -35.22 -16.37 19.20
CA PRO A 2 -34.07 -16.71 18.40
C PRO A 2 -34.32 -16.26 16.95
N ILE A 3 -33.48 -15.42 16.42
CA ILE A 3 -33.52 -15.00 15.03
C ILE A 3 -32.87 -16.12 14.22
N ASP A 4 -33.70 -16.90 13.52
CA ASP A 4 -33.25 -17.96 12.62
C ASP A 4 -32.83 -17.30 11.27
N GLY A 5 -31.59 -16.92 11.16
CA GLY A 5 -31.03 -16.39 9.92
C GLY A 5 -30.58 -17.52 9.01
N ARG A 6 -31.16 -17.66 7.81
CA ARG A 6 -30.66 -18.56 6.74
C ARG A 6 -30.06 -17.75 5.60
N ALA A 7 -28.77 -17.97 5.35
CA ALA A 7 -28.14 -17.46 4.15
C ALA A 7 -28.19 -18.50 3.03
N SER A 8 -28.59 -18.07 1.82
CA SER A 8 -28.46 -18.86 0.59
C SER A 8 -27.50 -18.14 -0.35
N GLY A 9 -26.50 -18.85 -0.86
CA GLY A 9 -25.46 -18.29 -1.70
C GLY A 9 -24.28 -17.71 -0.90
N GLN A 10 -23.66 -16.63 -1.37
CA GLN A 10 -22.55 -15.93 -0.68
C GLN A 10 -23.04 -14.96 0.42
N GLY A 11 -24.28 -15.06 0.86
CA GLY A 11 -24.85 -14.22 1.90
C GLY A 11 -24.25 -14.53 3.28
N ARG A 12 -23.93 -13.48 4.05
CA ARG A 12 -23.40 -13.58 5.41
C ARG A 12 -24.53 -13.27 6.39
N VAL A 13 -24.71 -14.13 7.39
CA VAL A 13 -25.68 -13.91 8.47
C VAL A 13 -24.93 -13.36 9.67
N PHE A 14 -25.28 -12.14 10.11
CA PHE A 14 -24.77 -11.55 11.33
C PHE A 14 -25.81 -11.77 12.44
N GLN A 15 -25.45 -12.54 13.46
CA GLN A 15 -26.38 -12.89 14.56
C GLN A 15 -26.33 -11.95 15.75
N THR A 16 -25.44 -10.96 15.75
CA THR A 16 -25.32 -9.98 16.84
C THR A 16 -26.17 -8.75 16.55
N GLY A 17 -26.97 -8.34 17.53
CA GLY A 17 -27.88 -7.20 17.40
C GLY A 17 -27.21 -5.82 17.36
N GLY A 18 -25.91 -5.70 17.12
CA GLY A 18 -25.16 -4.46 17.06
C GLY A 18 -23.98 -4.49 16.09
N ASP A 19 -23.50 -3.31 15.70
CA ASP A 19 -22.31 -3.16 14.87
C ASP A 19 -21.09 -3.43 15.74
N GLN A 20 -20.39 -4.52 15.47
CA GLN A 20 -19.12 -4.82 16.11
C GLN A 20 -17.97 -4.26 15.28
N TYR A 21 -17.39 -3.15 15.73
CA TYR A 21 -16.15 -2.61 15.23
C TYR A 21 -15.05 -2.82 16.26
N ILE A 22 -13.99 -3.44 15.82
CA ILE A 22 -12.86 -3.80 16.66
C ILE A 22 -11.68 -2.91 16.29
N GLU A 23 -11.23 -2.09 17.22
CA GLU A 23 -9.96 -1.39 17.16
C GLU A 23 -8.97 -2.07 18.08
N GLU A 24 -7.88 -2.55 17.51
CA GLU A 24 -6.75 -3.08 18.26
C GLU A 24 -5.57 -2.12 18.12
N HIS A 25 -5.06 -1.64 19.23
CA HIS A 25 -3.79 -0.93 19.31
C HIS A 25 -2.78 -1.81 20.01
N HIS A 26 -1.68 -2.09 19.32
CA HIS A 26 -0.54 -2.76 19.92
C HIS A 26 0.49 -1.72 20.31
N HIS A 27 0.77 -1.65 21.60
CA HIS A 27 1.94 -0.97 22.11
C HIS A 27 3.04 -2.00 22.33
N HIS A 28 4.04 -2.01 21.45
CA HIS A 28 5.28 -2.68 21.73
C HIS A 28 6.09 -1.81 22.71
N TYR A 29 6.19 -2.23 23.94
CA TYR A 29 7.09 -1.61 24.90
C TYR A 29 8.53 -1.98 24.54
N GLY A 30 9.20 -1.11 23.79
CA GLY A 30 10.64 -1.06 23.79
C GLY A 30 11.10 -0.49 25.15
N THR A 31 11.93 -1.21 25.88
CA THR A 31 12.60 -0.71 27.10
C THR A 31 13.61 0.37 26.70
N GLY A 32 13.15 1.58 26.47
CA GLY A 32 13.97 2.76 26.20
C GLY A 32 13.54 3.91 27.07
N THR A 33 14.34 4.20 28.11
CA THR A 33 14.22 5.41 28.93
C THR A 33 14.51 6.64 28.06
N GLY A 34 13.49 7.21 27.45
CA GLY A 34 13.52 8.46 26.67
C GLY A 34 12.70 9.53 27.34
N SER A 35 13.37 10.62 27.67
CA SER A 35 12.91 11.83 28.36
C SER A 35 11.60 12.38 27.76
N LEU A 36 10.61 12.59 28.62
CA LEU A 36 9.35 13.27 28.35
C LEU A 36 9.61 14.75 27.99
N LEU A 37 9.52 15.10 26.73
CA LEU A 37 9.30 16.48 26.30
C LEU A 37 7.78 16.72 26.23
N ALA A 38 7.32 17.71 26.99
CA ALA A 38 5.91 18.09 27.01
C ALA A 38 5.40 18.49 25.62
N PRO A 39 4.15 18.15 25.27
CA PRO A 39 3.57 18.53 23.98
C PRO A 39 3.41 20.05 23.90
N GLN A 40 3.92 20.66 22.85
CA GLN A 40 3.64 22.05 22.50
C GLN A 40 2.15 22.17 22.09
N PRO A 41 1.50 23.30 22.44
CA PRO A 41 0.10 23.53 22.06
C PRO A 41 0.00 23.58 20.53
N ALA A 42 -0.90 22.78 19.98
CA ALA A 42 -1.21 22.76 18.56
C ALA A 42 -1.64 24.16 18.09
N GLY A 43 -0.95 24.68 17.08
CA GLY A 43 -1.35 25.90 16.38
C GLY A 43 -2.71 25.73 15.69
N PRO A 44 -3.39 26.81 15.28
CA PRO A 44 -4.71 26.74 14.67
C PRO A 44 -4.69 25.86 13.42
N ARG A 45 -5.59 24.86 13.36
CA ARG A 45 -5.82 23.99 12.19
C ARG A 45 -6.13 24.86 10.98
N PRO A 46 -5.54 24.55 9.80
CA PRO A 46 -5.98 25.17 8.56
C PRO A 46 -7.45 24.80 8.29
N PRO A 47 -8.21 25.69 7.61
CA PRO A 47 -9.62 25.46 7.33
C PRO A 47 -9.80 24.20 6.47
N HIS A 48 -10.87 23.45 6.74
CA HIS A 48 -11.29 22.28 5.96
C HIS A 48 -11.33 22.65 4.47
N GLY A 49 -10.46 22.01 3.66
CA GLY A 49 -10.38 22.26 2.23
C GLY A 49 -8.97 22.50 1.68
N ALA A 50 -7.91 22.19 2.43
CA ALA A 50 -6.58 22.11 1.80
C ALA A 50 -6.60 20.97 0.77
N PRO A 51 -6.24 21.25 -0.50
CA PRO A 51 -6.18 20.19 -1.51
C PRO A 51 -5.19 19.11 -1.03
N VAL A 52 -5.63 17.86 -1.10
CA VAL A 52 -4.73 16.70 -0.99
C VAL A 52 -3.62 16.92 -2.01
N PRO A 53 -2.34 16.71 -1.68
CA PRO A 53 -1.25 16.86 -2.65
C PRO A 53 -1.59 16.12 -3.93
N ASP A 54 -1.34 16.73 -5.09
CA ASP A 54 -1.73 16.25 -6.43
C ASP A 54 -0.94 14.99 -6.87
N SER A 55 -0.80 13.99 -6.00
CA SER A 55 0.05 12.81 -6.21
C SER A 55 -0.30 12.01 -7.47
N VAL A 56 -1.59 12.03 -7.88
CA VAL A 56 -2.03 11.32 -9.10
C VAL A 56 -2.14 12.23 -10.32
N ARG A 57 -1.97 13.54 -10.18
CA ARG A 57 -2.03 14.49 -11.30
C ARG A 57 -0.68 14.76 -11.94
N VAL A 58 0.39 14.31 -11.32
CA VAL A 58 1.75 14.47 -11.80
C VAL A 58 2.27 13.09 -12.23
N PRO A 59 2.62 12.90 -13.50
CA PRO A 59 3.23 11.64 -13.94
C PRO A 59 4.54 11.37 -13.18
N LEU A 60 4.61 10.21 -12.52
CA LEU A 60 5.82 9.73 -11.86
C LEU A 60 6.77 9.14 -12.91
N VAL A 61 7.29 9.98 -13.77
CA VAL A 61 8.19 9.61 -14.87
C VAL A 61 9.45 10.44 -14.71
N GLY A 62 10.60 9.81 -14.84
CA GLY A 62 11.87 10.51 -14.90
C GLY A 62 11.87 11.54 -16.05
N ARG A 63 13.03 12.01 -16.48
CA ARG A 63 13.14 13.03 -17.53
C ARG A 63 12.57 12.50 -18.85
N PRO A 64 11.40 12.97 -19.33
CA PRO A 64 10.85 12.53 -20.61
C PRO A 64 11.69 13.03 -21.77
N PRO A 65 11.70 12.35 -22.93
CA PRO A 65 12.39 12.82 -24.10
C PRO A 65 11.79 14.15 -24.60
N GLY A 66 12.63 15.08 -25.01
CA GLY A 66 12.16 16.36 -25.56
C GLY A 66 11.41 16.22 -26.90
N ILE A 67 11.70 15.17 -27.67
CA ILE A 67 11.09 14.87 -28.97
C ILE A 67 10.76 13.38 -29.03
N LEU A 68 9.47 13.06 -29.29
CA LEU A 68 9.05 11.71 -29.63
C LEU A 68 9.26 11.46 -31.13
N ARG A 69 10.17 10.54 -31.46
CA ARG A 69 10.48 10.16 -32.86
C ARG A 69 9.71 8.90 -33.24
N ASP A 70 9.32 8.81 -34.51
CA ASP A 70 8.59 7.65 -35.10
C ASP A 70 7.33 7.24 -34.29
N ARG A 71 6.56 8.22 -33.83
CA ARG A 71 5.33 7.96 -33.04
C ARG A 71 4.13 8.80 -33.53
N ALA A 72 4.24 9.46 -34.69
CA ALA A 72 3.23 10.39 -35.19
C ALA A 72 1.85 9.72 -35.38
N ASP A 73 1.80 8.59 -36.10
CA ASP A 73 0.56 7.86 -36.39
C ASP A 73 -0.07 7.28 -35.11
N LEU A 74 0.76 6.75 -34.20
CA LEU A 74 0.31 6.25 -32.91
C LEU A 74 -0.31 7.37 -32.09
N MET A 75 0.36 8.52 -32.01
CA MET A 75 -0.12 9.69 -31.27
C MET A 75 -1.41 10.25 -31.89
N GLU A 76 -1.55 10.24 -33.20
CA GLU A 76 -2.79 10.66 -33.86
C GLU A 76 -3.98 9.78 -33.48
N GLY A 77 -3.80 8.44 -33.49
CA GLY A 77 -4.83 7.50 -33.06
C GLY A 77 -5.19 7.66 -31.57
N LEU A 78 -4.21 7.89 -30.71
CA LEU A 78 -4.44 8.10 -29.27
C LEU A 78 -5.11 9.45 -28.97
N ARG A 79 -4.76 10.51 -29.72
CA ARG A 79 -5.46 11.82 -29.63
C ARG A 79 -6.95 11.68 -30.00
N ALA A 80 -7.23 10.96 -31.08
CA ALA A 80 -8.60 10.69 -31.48
C ALA A 80 -9.39 9.97 -30.37
N ALA A 81 -8.78 9.03 -29.69
CA ALA A 81 -9.38 8.34 -28.55
C ALA A 81 -9.64 9.25 -27.35
N VAL A 82 -8.69 10.11 -26.99
CA VAL A 82 -8.83 11.04 -25.86
C VAL A 82 -9.86 12.12 -26.17
N THR A 83 -9.94 12.63 -27.40
CA THR A 83 -10.90 13.66 -27.80
C THR A 83 -12.29 13.13 -28.10
N GLY A 84 -12.39 11.85 -28.42
CA GLY A 84 -13.61 11.13 -28.76
C GLY A 84 -14.61 10.96 -27.60
N PRO A 85 -15.67 10.18 -27.80
CA PRO A 85 -16.74 9.98 -26.82
C PRO A 85 -16.28 9.30 -25.53
N GLY A 86 -15.11 8.66 -25.49
CA GLY A 86 -14.64 7.82 -24.38
C GLY A 86 -15.25 6.42 -24.42
N GLY A 87 -14.94 5.62 -23.43
CA GLY A 87 -15.50 4.26 -23.29
C GLY A 87 -14.56 3.13 -23.71
N ASP A 88 -13.34 3.44 -24.16
CA ASP A 88 -12.37 2.42 -24.57
C ASP A 88 -11.16 2.38 -23.61
N VAL A 89 -10.55 1.21 -23.52
CA VAL A 89 -9.24 0.97 -22.89
C VAL A 89 -8.19 0.84 -23.98
N HIS A 90 -7.19 1.72 -23.96
CA HIS A 90 -6.08 1.68 -24.89
C HIS A 90 -4.86 1.03 -24.24
N VAL A 91 -4.26 0.02 -24.86
CA VAL A 91 -3.14 -0.75 -24.31
C VAL A 91 -1.90 -0.54 -25.16
N LEU A 92 -0.92 0.18 -24.64
CA LEU A 92 0.41 0.30 -25.21
C LEU A 92 1.24 -0.92 -24.80
N HIS A 93 1.63 -1.74 -25.76
CA HIS A 93 2.39 -2.95 -25.47
C HIS A 93 3.69 -3.03 -26.30
N GLY A 94 4.70 -3.66 -25.75
CA GLY A 94 6.00 -3.81 -26.42
C GLY A 94 7.13 -4.08 -25.44
N LEU A 95 8.34 -4.19 -25.97
CA LEU A 95 9.55 -4.49 -25.18
C LEU A 95 9.77 -3.48 -24.05
N GLY A 96 10.45 -3.92 -22.97
CA GLY A 96 10.94 -3.01 -21.94
C GLY A 96 11.90 -1.98 -22.52
N GLY A 97 11.69 -0.70 -22.20
CA GLY A 97 12.56 0.39 -22.70
C GLY A 97 12.24 0.88 -24.11
N CYS A 98 11.19 0.39 -24.80
CA CYS A 98 10.81 0.84 -26.14
C CYS A 98 10.07 2.20 -26.19
N GLY A 99 9.80 2.83 -25.03
CA GLY A 99 9.23 4.17 -24.96
C GLY A 99 7.73 4.22 -24.72
N LYS A 100 7.06 3.15 -24.22
CA LYS A 100 5.61 3.13 -23.88
C LYS A 100 5.22 4.25 -22.91
N THR A 101 5.93 4.35 -21.79
CA THR A 101 5.74 5.39 -20.78
C THR A 101 5.99 6.79 -21.35
N ALA A 102 6.96 6.96 -22.27
CA ALA A 102 7.21 8.24 -22.93
C ALA A 102 6.03 8.67 -23.82
N VAL A 103 5.44 7.73 -24.57
CA VAL A 103 4.23 7.96 -25.37
C VAL A 103 3.04 8.30 -24.46
N ALA A 104 2.83 7.54 -23.39
CA ALA A 104 1.76 7.80 -22.42
C ALA A 104 1.92 9.18 -21.77
N HIS A 105 3.15 9.58 -21.40
CA HIS A 105 3.45 10.89 -20.82
C HIS A 105 3.17 12.04 -21.79
N ALA A 106 3.57 11.90 -23.05
CA ALA A 106 3.30 12.92 -24.06
C ALA A 106 1.79 13.10 -24.27
N LEU A 107 1.05 11.99 -24.40
CA LEU A 107 -0.43 12.03 -24.52
C LEU A 107 -1.08 12.65 -23.28
N PHE A 108 -0.62 12.29 -22.09
CA PHE A 108 -1.09 12.84 -20.82
C PHE A 108 -0.92 14.36 -20.78
N THR A 109 0.30 14.84 -21.09
CA THR A 109 0.62 16.27 -21.09
C THR A 109 -0.24 17.03 -22.08
N GLU A 110 -0.43 16.50 -23.28
CA GLU A 110 -1.28 17.08 -24.33
C GLU A 110 -2.76 17.07 -23.92
N ALA A 111 -3.26 15.95 -23.35
CA ALA A 111 -4.64 15.82 -22.89
C ALA A 111 -5.00 16.86 -21.81
N VAL A 112 -4.08 17.11 -20.89
CA VAL A 112 -4.27 18.11 -19.82
C VAL A 112 -4.18 19.53 -20.38
N ARG A 113 -3.10 19.83 -21.12
CA ARG A 113 -2.81 21.18 -21.56
C ARG A 113 -3.71 21.65 -22.69
N ASP A 114 -3.94 20.81 -23.70
CA ASP A 114 -4.56 21.22 -24.97
C ASP A 114 -6.03 20.81 -25.06
N HIS A 115 -6.46 19.79 -24.31
CA HIS A 115 -7.83 19.26 -24.36
C HIS A 115 -8.61 19.43 -23.04
N GLY A 116 -8.01 20.07 -22.02
CA GLY A 116 -8.67 20.35 -20.73
C GLY A 116 -9.17 19.09 -20.00
N ARG A 117 -8.53 17.94 -20.26
CA ARG A 117 -8.84 16.70 -19.54
C ARG A 117 -8.22 16.71 -18.14
N VAL A 118 -8.87 16.06 -17.22
CA VAL A 118 -8.22 15.74 -15.95
C VAL A 118 -7.28 14.57 -16.19
N GLY A 119 -5.98 14.80 -16.07
CA GLY A 119 -4.98 13.74 -16.13
C GLY A 119 -4.84 13.05 -14.78
N LEU A 120 -4.85 11.72 -14.79
CA LEU A 120 -4.69 10.87 -13.60
C LEU A 120 -3.64 9.79 -13.94
N TRP A 121 -2.57 9.72 -13.16
CA TRP A 121 -1.46 8.79 -13.40
C TRP A 121 -1.26 7.87 -12.22
N VAL A 122 -1.30 6.56 -12.46
CA VAL A 122 -1.17 5.52 -11.44
C VAL A 122 -0.11 4.51 -11.89
N ASN A 123 0.82 4.18 -11.00
CA ASN A 123 1.75 3.08 -11.20
C ASN A 123 1.03 1.74 -10.94
N ALA A 124 1.05 0.86 -11.92
CA ALA A 124 0.39 -0.45 -11.88
C ALA A 124 1.39 -1.62 -11.82
N SER A 125 2.64 -1.37 -11.40
CA SER A 125 3.68 -2.39 -11.34
C SER A 125 3.42 -3.44 -10.26
N GLU A 126 2.83 -3.02 -9.13
CA GLU A 126 2.56 -3.86 -7.96
C GLU A 126 1.12 -3.61 -7.47
N ARG A 127 0.51 -4.62 -6.81
CA ARG A 127 -0.86 -4.49 -6.25
C ARG A 127 -1.00 -3.35 -5.26
N ILE A 128 0.03 -3.16 -4.44
CA ILE A 128 0.04 -2.14 -3.39
C ILE A 128 0.04 -0.76 -4.03
N SER A 129 0.94 -0.51 -4.98
CA SER A 129 1.07 0.76 -5.70
C SER A 129 -0.18 1.09 -6.51
N LEU A 130 -0.72 0.12 -7.24
CA LEU A 130 -1.96 0.28 -7.99
C LEU A 130 -3.12 0.66 -7.06
N ARG A 131 -3.32 -0.09 -5.97
CA ARG A 131 -4.42 0.17 -5.05
C ARG A 131 -4.30 1.56 -4.40
N ALA A 132 -3.11 1.92 -3.93
CA ALA A 132 -2.85 3.23 -3.34
C ALA A 132 -3.13 4.35 -4.33
N GLY A 133 -2.61 4.25 -5.55
CA GLY A 133 -2.84 5.24 -6.61
C GLY A 133 -4.31 5.35 -7.01
N MET A 134 -5.02 4.23 -7.12
CA MET A 134 -6.45 4.25 -7.46
C MET A 134 -7.30 4.89 -6.33
N LEU A 135 -7.00 4.62 -5.06
CA LEU A 135 -7.67 5.30 -3.95
C LEU A 135 -7.35 6.81 -3.92
N ALA A 136 -6.12 7.19 -4.26
CA ALA A 136 -5.76 8.60 -4.43
C ALA A 136 -6.54 9.26 -5.59
N VAL A 137 -6.83 8.52 -6.68
CA VAL A 137 -7.75 8.98 -7.76
C VAL A 137 -9.15 9.26 -7.20
N ALA A 138 -9.70 8.37 -6.38
CA ALA A 138 -11.01 8.61 -5.75
C ALA A 138 -10.98 9.87 -4.86
N GLY A 139 -9.94 10.04 -4.06
CA GLY A 139 -9.73 11.23 -3.21
C GLY A 139 -9.64 12.52 -4.03
N ASP A 140 -8.85 12.51 -5.12
CA ASP A 140 -8.75 13.64 -6.06
C ASP A 140 -10.10 13.97 -6.72
N ARG A 141 -10.95 12.98 -6.94
CA ARG A 141 -12.30 13.15 -7.51
C ARG A 141 -13.36 13.49 -6.47
N GLY A 142 -13.03 13.62 -5.20
CA GLY A 142 -13.91 14.13 -4.16
C GLY A 142 -14.40 13.09 -3.15
N ALA A 143 -13.83 11.87 -3.13
CA ALA A 143 -14.13 10.90 -2.08
C ALA A 143 -13.73 11.44 -0.71
N THR A 144 -14.61 11.25 0.27
CA THR A 144 -14.38 11.69 1.65
C THR A 144 -13.36 10.80 2.36
N THR A 145 -12.74 11.32 3.42
CA THR A 145 -11.81 10.53 4.25
C THR A 145 -12.47 9.26 4.80
N GLY A 146 -13.76 9.33 5.17
CA GLY A 146 -14.52 8.16 5.63
C GLY A 146 -14.70 7.09 4.56
N GLU A 147 -15.01 7.48 3.32
CA GLU A 147 -15.12 6.54 2.19
C GLU A 147 -13.78 5.89 1.86
N LEU A 148 -12.71 6.67 1.87
CA LEU A 148 -11.35 6.15 1.67
C LEU A 148 -10.94 5.20 2.79
N ALA A 149 -11.27 5.51 4.05
CA ALA A 149 -11.03 4.63 5.19
C ALA A 149 -11.84 3.33 5.08
N ALA A 150 -13.13 3.40 4.68
CA ALA A 150 -13.95 2.22 4.45
C ALA A 150 -13.40 1.33 3.32
N ALA A 151 -12.91 1.93 2.24
CA ALA A 151 -12.29 1.20 1.15
C ALA A 151 -10.93 0.60 1.57
N ALA A 152 -10.08 1.33 2.29
CA ALA A 152 -8.82 0.83 2.83
C ALA A 152 -9.06 -0.31 3.82
N GLY A 153 -10.07 -0.17 4.68
CA GLY A 153 -10.51 -1.19 5.63
C GLY A 153 -11.25 -2.38 5.01
N GLY A 154 -11.43 -2.40 3.69
CA GLY A 154 -12.11 -3.51 3.01
C GLY A 154 -13.62 -3.61 3.24
N GLN A 155 -14.23 -2.62 3.88
CA GLN A 155 -15.67 -2.52 4.13
C GLN A 155 -16.44 -2.10 2.87
N ARG A 156 -15.76 -1.44 1.95
CA ARG A 156 -16.24 -1.08 0.61
C ARG A 156 -15.27 -1.57 -0.44
N ALA A 157 -15.77 -2.08 -1.56
CA ALA A 157 -14.92 -2.45 -2.69
C ALA A 157 -14.23 -1.19 -3.25
N ALA A 158 -12.90 -1.16 -3.18
CA ALA A 158 -12.12 0.02 -3.57
C ALA A 158 -12.32 0.38 -5.05
N ALA A 159 -12.39 -0.61 -5.94
CA ALA A 159 -12.65 -0.37 -7.36
C ALA A 159 -14.04 0.29 -7.57
N ASP A 160 -15.07 -0.14 -6.85
CA ASP A 160 -16.41 0.45 -6.98
C ASP A 160 -16.44 1.91 -6.50
N LEU A 161 -15.70 2.22 -5.42
CA LEU A 161 -15.55 3.60 -4.97
C LEU A 161 -14.89 4.47 -6.05
N VAL A 162 -13.77 4.02 -6.59
CA VAL A 162 -13.00 4.77 -7.62
C VAL A 162 -13.85 5.01 -8.86
N TRP A 163 -14.48 3.95 -9.39
CA TRP A 163 -15.30 4.06 -10.58
C TRP A 163 -16.57 4.87 -10.36
N HIS A 164 -17.15 4.84 -9.15
CA HIS A 164 -18.24 5.75 -8.80
C HIS A 164 -17.84 7.21 -9.02
N TYR A 165 -16.67 7.63 -8.51
CA TYR A 165 -16.20 9.01 -8.66
C TYR A 165 -15.74 9.35 -10.08
N LEU A 166 -15.19 8.41 -10.82
CA LEU A 166 -14.84 8.61 -12.23
C LEU A 166 -16.08 8.75 -13.12
N ASP A 167 -17.10 7.92 -12.89
CA ASP A 167 -18.35 7.94 -13.66
C ASP A 167 -19.25 9.15 -13.36
N HIS A 168 -19.05 9.80 -12.20
CA HIS A 168 -19.76 11.02 -11.81
C HIS A 168 -18.89 12.27 -11.88
N SER A 169 -17.72 12.19 -12.49
CA SER A 169 -16.80 13.32 -12.62
C SER A 169 -17.42 14.44 -13.48
N ALA A 170 -17.37 15.69 -12.97
CA ALA A 170 -17.83 16.86 -13.69
C ALA A 170 -16.98 17.19 -14.95
N GLN A 171 -15.74 16.69 -14.99
CA GLN A 171 -14.80 16.90 -16.09
C GLN A 171 -14.43 15.56 -16.71
N ARG A 172 -14.21 15.55 -18.01
CA ARG A 172 -13.66 14.37 -18.68
C ARG A 172 -12.21 14.14 -18.28
N TRP A 173 -11.78 12.89 -18.21
CA TRP A 173 -10.49 12.48 -17.67
C TRP A 173 -9.73 11.51 -18.58
N LEU A 174 -8.41 11.45 -18.38
CA LEU A 174 -7.51 10.42 -18.89
C LEU A 174 -6.85 9.74 -17.70
N LEU A 175 -7.09 8.44 -17.52
CA LEU A 175 -6.45 7.60 -16.52
C LEU A 175 -5.33 6.79 -17.18
N VAL A 176 -4.10 6.98 -16.74
CA VAL A 176 -2.94 6.19 -17.16
C VAL A 176 -2.60 5.18 -16.07
N LEU A 177 -2.59 3.90 -16.43
CA LEU A 177 -2.10 2.79 -15.62
C LEU A 177 -0.75 2.34 -16.18
N ASP A 178 0.33 2.87 -15.60
CA ASP A 178 1.68 2.65 -16.12
C ASP A 178 2.34 1.42 -15.49
N ASN A 179 3.15 0.70 -16.27
CA ASN A 179 3.88 -0.50 -15.86
C ASN A 179 3.00 -1.70 -15.44
N ALA A 180 1.83 -1.90 -16.04
CA ALA A 180 0.97 -3.07 -15.79
C ALA A 180 1.55 -4.35 -16.41
N ASP A 181 2.76 -4.72 -15.98
CA ASP A 181 3.51 -5.85 -16.54
C ASP A 181 3.03 -7.19 -15.99
N ASP A 182 2.35 -7.21 -14.85
CA ASP A 182 1.54 -8.34 -14.38
C ASP A 182 0.05 -8.00 -14.51
N PRO A 183 -0.64 -8.46 -15.57
CA PRO A 183 -2.05 -8.17 -15.78
C PRO A 183 -2.98 -8.68 -14.67
N THR A 184 -2.57 -9.68 -13.89
CA THR A 184 -3.36 -10.23 -12.78
C THR A 184 -3.64 -9.18 -11.70
N VAL A 185 -2.73 -8.23 -11.54
CA VAL A 185 -2.86 -7.09 -10.61
C VAL A 185 -4.10 -6.24 -10.93
N LEU A 186 -4.43 -6.07 -12.22
CA LEU A 186 -5.61 -5.33 -12.67
C LEU A 186 -6.90 -6.16 -12.58
N GLU A 187 -6.79 -7.47 -12.83
CA GLU A 187 -7.93 -8.39 -12.92
C GLU A 187 -8.53 -8.67 -11.53
N GLU A 188 -7.70 -9.05 -10.56
CA GLU A 188 -8.14 -9.46 -9.23
C GLU A 188 -8.88 -8.37 -8.46
N GLY A 189 -8.55 -7.11 -8.70
CA GLY A 189 -9.22 -5.96 -8.06
C GLY A 189 -10.44 -5.43 -8.81
N GLY A 190 -10.70 -5.89 -10.05
CA GLY A 190 -11.72 -5.31 -10.92
C GLY A 190 -11.43 -3.85 -11.29
N TRP A 191 -10.13 -3.50 -11.39
CA TRP A 191 -9.67 -2.14 -11.59
C TRP A 191 -9.87 -1.63 -13.02
N LEU A 192 -9.91 -2.52 -14.00
CA LEU A 192 -10.03 -2.16 -15.40
C LEU A 192 -11.50 -2.15 -15.82
N ARG A 193 -12.04 -0.95 -16.00
CA ARG A 193 -13.40 -0.70 -16.46
C ARG A 193 -13.41 0.40 -17.52
N THR A 194 -14.53 0.62 -18.16
CA THR A 194 -14.75 1.67 -19.16
C THR A 194 -15.76 2.68 -18.66
N SER A 195 -15.63 3.95 -19.07
CA SER A 195 -16.55 5.02 -18.75
C SER A 195 -16.73 5.96 -19.94
N PRO A 196 -17.94 6.42 -20.24
CA PRO A 196 -18.16 7.40 -21.30
C PRO A 196 -17.55 8.77 -20.98
N LEU A 197 -17.14 9.02 -19.73
CA LEU A 197 -16.55 10.28 -19.31
C LEU A 197 -15.03 10.33 -19.46
N GLY A 198 -14.38 9.19 -19.77
CA GLY A 198 -12.93 9.19 -19.84
C GLY A 198 -12.34 8.07 -20.68
N THR A 199 -11.03 8.11 -20.80
CA THR A 199 -10.21 7.13 -21.51
C THR A 199 -9.22 6.50 -20.54
N VAL A 200 -9.07 5.18 -20.59
CA VAL A 200 -8.04 4.45 -19.84
C VAL A 200 -6.90 4.11 -20.79
N LEU A 201 -5.68 4.44 -20.40
CA LEU A 201 -4.46 4.08 -21.11
C LEU A 201 -3.60 3.19 -20.23
N VAL A 202 -3.26 2.01 -20.70
CA VAL A 202 -2.44 1.04 -19.99
C VAL A 202 -1.12 0.86 -20.70
N THR A 203 0.00 0.83 -19.97
CA THR A 203 1.30 0.40 -20.55
C THR A 203 1.69 -0.96 -19.97
N THR A 204 2.14 -1.88 -20.83
CA THR A 204 2.51 -3.24 -20.43
C THR A 204 3.57 -3.86 -21.36
N ARG A 205 4.36 -4.80 -20.84
CA ARG A 205 5.22 -5.67 -21.65
C ARG A 205 4.47 -6.89 -22.23
N HIS A 206 3.30 -7.23 -21.66
CA HIS A 206 2.54 -8.43 -21.99
C HIS A 206 1.38 -8.15 -22.96
N ALA A 207 1.63 -8.38 -24.26
CA ALA A 207 0.63 -8.18 -25.33
C ALA A 207 -0.49 -9.26 -25.38
N THR A 208 -0.24 -10.44 -24.81
CA THR A 208 -1.04 -11.65 -25.06
C THR A 208 -2.03 -11.98 -23.94
N SER A 209 -2.08 -11.21 -22.86
CA SER A 209 -3.00 -11.45 -21.74
C SER A 209 -4.45 -11.53 -22.21
N PRO A 210 -5.23 -12.50 -21.69
CA PRO A 210 -6.67 -12.58 -21.92
C PRO A 210 -7.42 -11.29 -21.54
N LEU A 211 -6.92 -10.56 -20.53
CA LEU A 211 -7.47 -9.30 -20.07
C LEU A 211 -7.61 -8.25 -21.20
N TRP A 212 -6.70 -8.27 -22.18
CA TRP A 212 -6.72 -7.35 -23.30
C TRP A 212 -7.64 -7.79 -24.46
N ARG A 213 -8.39 -8.88 -24.29
CA ARG A 213 -9.33 -9.42 -25.31
C ARG A 213 -10.78 -9.00 -25.06
N GLY A 214 -11.04 -8.27 -23.96
CA GLY A 214 -12.38 -7.78 -23.62
C GLY A 214 -12.93 -6.79 -24.65
N ALA A 215 -14.26 -6.68 -24.72
CA ALA A 215 -14.93 -5.67 -25.55
C ALA A 215 -14.50 -4.26 -25.09
N GLY A 216 -14.08 -3.42 -26.05
CA GLY A 216 -13.62 -2.05 -25.77
C GLY A 216 -12.11 -1.91 -25.50
N SER A 217 -11.30 -2.95 -25.71
CA SER A 217 -9.84 -2.83 -25.63
C SER A 217 -9.20 -2.66 -27.01
N VAL A 218 -8.47 -1.56 -27.18
CA VAL A 218 -7.70 -1.24 -28.40
C VAL A 218 -6.21 -1.39 -28.10
N ARG A 219 -5.53 -2.28 -28.81
CA ARG A 219 -4.10 -2.56 -28.59
C ARG A 219 -3.22 -1.82 -29.57
N HIS A 220 -2.17 -1.17 -29.06
CA HIS A 220 -1.20 -0.41 -29.82
C HIS A 220 0.20 -0.99 -29.61
N PRO A 221 0.82 -1.61 -30.60
CA PRO A 221 2.19 -2.07 -30.51
C PRO A 221 3.17 -0.88 -30.52
N VAL A 222 4.08 -0.86 -29.55
CA VAL A 222 5.19 0.11 -29.51
C VAL A 222 6.48 -0.65 -29.77
N GLY A 223 7.03 -0.47 -30.97
CA GLY A 223 8.29 -1.08 -31.39
C GLY A 223 9.53 -0.27 -31.00
N VAL A 224 10.70 -0.81 -31.37
CA VAL A 224 11.96 -0.06 -31.36
C VAL A 224 11.91 1.04 -32.43
N LEU A 225 12.84 1.99 -32.38
CA LEU A 225 12.91 3.06 -33.38
C LEU A 225 13.46 2.55 -34.73
N PRO A 226 13.08 3.16 -35.85
CA PRO A 226 13.82 3.02 -37.10
C PRO A 226 15.26 3.48 -36.91
N GLU A 227 16.19 2.91 -37.65
CA GLU A 227 17.63 3.17 -37.52
C GLU A 227 17.97 4.66 -37.67
N ALA A 228 17.34 5.37 -38.59
CA ALA A 228 17.58 6.79 -38.83
C ALA A 228 17.12 7.63 -37.60
N ASP A 229 15.96 7.34 -37.04
CA ASP A 229 15.45 8.03 -35.82
C ASP A 229 16.28 7.69 -34.59
N ALA A 230 16.71 6.43 -34.47
CA ALA A 230 17.58 5.97 -33.39
C ALA A 230 18.96 6.67 -33.42
N ALA A 231 19.56 6.83 -34.60
CA ALA A 231 20.79 7.59 -34.79
C ALA A 231 20.61 9.06 -34.42
N GLN A 232 19.47 9.63 -34.80
CA GLN A 232 19.19 11.04 -34.49
C GLN A 232 19.03 11.28 -32.98
N VAL A 233 18.47 10.30 -32.24
CA VAL A 233 18.40 10.38 -30.75
C VAL A 233 19.80 10.48 -30.15
N LEU A 234 20.79 9.71 -30.66
CA LEU A 234 22.17 9.78 -30.20
C LEU A 234 22.84 11.15 -30.57
N CYS A 235 22.60 11.64 -31.79
CA CYS A 235 23.08 12.95 -32.20
C CYS A 235 22.46 14.10 -31.38
N ASP A 236 21.18 14.02 -31.01
CA ASP A 236 20.51 15.01 -30.17
C ASP A 236 21.08 15.05 -28.75
N LEU A 237 21.41 13.88 -28.19
CA LEU A 237 21.93 13.75 -26.82
C LEU A 237 23.43 14.04 -26.73
N ALA A 238 24.20 13.71 -27.76
CA ALA A 238 25.67 13.87 -27.81
C ALA A 238 26.12 14.42 -29.18
N PRO A 239 25.80 15.68 -29.49
CA PRO A 239 26.03 16.26 -30.83
C PRO A 239 27.50 16.31 -31.23
N ASP A 240 28.41 16.42 -30.27
CA ASP A 240 29.84 16.53 -30.50
C ASP A 240 30.56 15.18 -30.54
N ALA A 241 29.87 14.05 -30.31
CA ALA A 241 30.47 12.73 -30.15
C ALA A 241 30.73 12.00 -31.49
N GLY A 242 30.20 12.48 -32.64
CA GLY A 242 30.43 11.83 -33.92
C GLY A 242 29.44 12.18 -35.02
N THR A 243 29.59 11.46 -36.15
CA THR A 243 28.71 11.64 -37.32
C THR A 243 27.42 10.80 -37.22
N VAL A 244 26.47 11.10 -38.09
CA VAL A 244 25.21 10.32 -38.19
C VAL A 244 25.50 8.87 -38.55
N GLU A 245 26.50 8.59 -39.39
CA GLU A 245 26.88 7.24 -39.77
C GLU A 245 27.46 6.45 -38.59
N ALA A 246 28.25 7.11 -37.72
CA ALA A 246 28.75 6.51 -36.48
C ALA A 246 27.60 6.26 -35.52
N ALA A 247 26.67 7.21 -35.39
CA ALA A 247 25.46 7.06 -34.60
C ALA A 247 24.57 5.87 -35.07
N GLN A 248 24.45 5.67 -36.39
CA GLN A 248 23.70 4.51 -36.95
C GLN A 248 24.35 3.18 -36.57
N LYS A 249 25.70 3.08 -36.55
CA LYS A 249 26.38 1.86 -36.10
C LYS A 249 26.08 1.53 -34.64
N VAL A 250 26.20 2.53 -33.77
CA VAL A 250 25.88 2.39 -32.34
C VAL A 250 24.41 2.04 -32.15
N ALA A 251 23.47 2.71 -32.85
CA ALA A 251 22.05 2.47 -32.78
C ALA A 251 21.70 1.03 -33.18
N ARG A 252 22.24 0.53 -34.28
CA ARG A 252 22.04 -0.88 -34.70
C ARG A 252 22.54 -1.85 -33.66
N ARG A 253 23.70 -1.63 -33.07
CA ARG A 253 24.25 -2.49 -32.02
C ARG A 253 23.41 -2.50 -30.76
N LEU A 254 22.80 -1.35 -30.39
CA LEU A 254 21.89 -1.20 -29.26
C LEU A 254 20.42 -1.63 -29.61
N GLY A 255 20.22 -2.28 -30.78
CA GLY A 255 18.90 -2.75 -31.20
C GLY A 255 17.87 -1.65 -31.41
N CYS A 256 18.32 -0.42 -31.65
CA CYS A 256 17.48 0.79 -31.77
C CYS A 256 16.51 0.98 -30.62
N LEU A 257 16.87 0.48 -29.42
CA LEU A 257 16.05 0.52 -28.21
C LEU A 257 16.18 1.90 -27.53
N PRO A 258 15.09 2.70 -27.40
CA PRO A 258 15.16 4.06 -26.87
C PRO A 258 15.89 4.19 -25.54
N LEU A 259 15.65 3.30 -24.58
CA LEU A 259 16.33 3.34 -23.27
C LEU A 259 17.85 3.17 -23.42
N ALA A 260 18.30 2.20 -24.22
CA ALA A 260 19.72 1.97 -24.44
C ALA A 260 20.38 3.15 -25.17
N LEU A 261 19.67 3.75 -26.13
CA LEU A 261 20.14 4.96 -26.83
C LEU A 261 20.26 6.17 -25.88
N THR A 262 19.29 6.34 -24.97
CA THR A 262 19.34 7.42 -23.96
C THR A 262 20.54 7.26 -23.04
N LEU A 263 20.76 6.04 -22.52
CA LEU A 263 21.90 5.75 -21.66
C LEU A 263 23.23 5.98 -22.39
N ALA A 264 23.36 5.51 -23.65
CA ALA A 264 24.54 5.69 -24.45
C ALA A 264 24.84 7.19 -24.79
N GLY A 265 23.80 7.92 -25.20
CA GLY A 265 23.89 9.35 -25.49
C GLY A 265 24.23 10.14 -24.23
N SER A 266 23.63 9.83 -23.09
CA SER A 266 23.99 10.44 -21.81
C SER A 266 25.44 10.16 -21.41
N HIS A 267 25.88 8.91 -21.55
CA HIS A 267 27.27 8.54 -21.30
C HIS A 267 28.26 9.37 -22.19
N LEU A 268 27.99 9.46 -23.48
CA LEU A 268 28.82 10.20 -24.43
C LEU A 268 28.86 11.71 -24.15
N SER A 269 27.77 12.30 -23.68
CA SER A 269 27.67 13.75 -23.43
C SER A 269 28.32 14.19 -22.13
N HIS A 270 28.55 13.32 -21.16
CA HIS A 270 29.11 13.68 -19.84
C HIS A 270 30.60 13.44 -19.68
N GLN A 271 31.30 12.98 -20.73
CA GLN A 271 32.73 12.78 -20.70
C GLN A 271 33.47 14.09 -21.07
N LEU A 272 34.06 14.77 -20.08
CA LEU A 272 34.68 16.07 -20.24
C LEU A 272 36.19 16.01 -20.52
N LEU A 273 36.92 15.04 -19.99
CA LEU A 273 38.37 14.95 -20.06
C LEU A 273 38.86 13.96 -21.13
N GLU A 274 38.21 12.82 -21.22
CA GLU A 274 38.47 11.81 -22.25
C GLU A 274 37.17 11.54 -23.00
N SER A 275 36.76 12.42 -23.88
CA SER A 275 35.54 12.28 -24.67
C SER A 275 35.70 11.16 -25.69
N TRP A 276 34.87 10.12 -25.53
CA TRP A 276 34.78 9.06 -26.53
C TRP A 276 33.95 9.53 -27.72
N SER A 277 34.46 9.18 -28.92
CA SER A 277 33.64 9.26 -30.11
C SER A 277 32.61 8.12 -30.14
N MET A 278 31.56 8.25 -30.95
CA MET A 278 30.58 7.17 -31.20
C MET A 278 31.25 5.92 -31.78
N ASP A 279 32.31 6.05 -32.58
CA ASP A 279 33.09 4.93 -33.10
C ASP A 279 33.90 4.22 -31.99
N GLU A 280 34.42 4.95 -31.02
CA GLU A 280 35.05 4.37 -29.83
C GLU A 280 34.06 3.65 -28.94
N TYR A 281 32.89 4.24 -28.71
CA TYR A 281 31.81 3.62 -27.96
C TYR A 281 31.37 2.31 -28.61
N ASP A 282 31.19 2.29 -29.96
CA ASP A 282 30.88 1.08 -30.72
C ASP A 282 31.94 0.00 -30.57
N ARG A 283 33.24 0.41 -30.60
CA ARG A 283 34.36 -0.51 -30.37
C ARG A 283 34.34 -1.12 -28.98
N LYS A 284 34.12 -0.30 -27.94
CA LYS A 284 34.03 -0.75 -26.55
C LYS A 284 32.84 -1.72 -26.33
N LEU A 285 31.72 -1.42 -26.95
CA LEU A 285 30.58 -2.35 -26.95
C LEU A 285 30.90 -3.70 -27.63
N SER A 286 31.86 -3.71 -28.57
CA SER A 286 32.27 -4.90 -29.31
C SER A 286 33.26 -5.78 -28.55
N GLU A 287 34.22 -5.18 -27.84
CA GLU A 287 35.34 -5.86 -27.15
C GLU A 287 34.82 -6.92 -26.14
N ASP A 288 33.74 -6.64 -25.43
CA ASP A 288 33.15 -7.57 -24.45
C ASP A 288 32.17 -8.59 -25.04
N SER A 289 31.74 -8.46 -26.31
CA SER A 289 30.75 -9.38 -26.91
C SER A 289 31.29 -10.79 -27.12
N THR A 290 32.61 -10.95 -27.20
CA THR A 290 33.28 -12.25 -27.37
C THR A 290 33.22 -13.13 -26.09
N ALA A 291 33.16 -12.53 -24.90
CA ALA A 291 33.07 -13.29 -23.64
C ALA A 291 31.69 -13.90 -23.35
N LEU A 292 30.64 -13.44 -24.01
CA LEU A 292 29.24 -13.82 -23.73
C LEU A 292 28.61 -14.76 -24.79
N VAL A 293 29.21 -14.87 -25.97
CA VAL A 293 28.78 -15.86 -26.99
C VAL A 293 28.99 -17.28 -26.50
N ASP A 294 29.97 -17.49 -25.60
CA ASP A 294 30.24 -18.81 -25.00
C ASP A 294 29.23 -19.25 -23.89
N GLN A 295 28.33 -18.37 -23.44
CA GLN A 295 27.33 -18.70 -22.40
C GLN A 295 25.92 -19.04 -22.92
N GLY A 296 25.70 -19.20 -24.20
CA GLY A 296 24.57 -19.93 -24.78
C GLY A 296 23.17 -19.35 -24.52
N ALA A 297 23.00 -18.03 -24.36
CA ALA A 297 21.69 -17.42 -24.10
C ALA A 297 20.92 -17.09 -25.38
N ALA A 298 20.35 -18.12 -26.03
CA ALA A 298 19.22 -17.95 -26.95
C ALA A 298 17.95 -17.75 -26.11
N GLY A 299 17.70 -16.56 -25.60
CA GLY A 299 16.55 -16.23 -24.76
C GLY A 299 15.48 -15.46 -25.52
N THR A 300 14.22 -15.71 -25.17
CA THR A 300 13.00 -14.98 -25.58
C THR A 300 13.16 -13.46 -25.46
N GLY A 301 12.44 -12.65 -26.27
CA GLY A 301 12.61 -11.20 -26.46
C GLY A 301 12.82 -10.30 -25.21
N SER A 302 12.36 -10.70 -24.01
CA SER A 302 12.62 -10.00 -22.76
C SER A 302 14.07 -10.13 -22.25
N GLY A 303 14.75 -11.23 -22.57
CA GLY A 303 16.18 -11.44 -22.25
C GLY A 303 17.10 -10.53 -23.07
N GLN A 304 16.77 -10.32 -24.35
CA GLN A 304 17.55 -9.52 -25.26
C GLN A 304 17.60 -8.03 -24.85
N SER A 305 16.47 -7.46 -24.46
CA SER A 305 16.41 -6.06 -23.98
C SER A 305 17.23 -5.84 -22.71
N ARG A 306 17.14 -6.77 -21.75
CA ARG A 306 17.94 -6.72 -20.52
C ARG A 306 19.44 -6.77 -20.79
N HIS A 307 19.85 -7.56 -21.73
CA HIS A 307 21.26 -7.71 -22.10
C HIS A 307 21.82 -6.43 -22.76
N LEU A 308 21.07 -5.83 -23.70
CA LEU A 308 21.47 -4.58 -24.36
C LEU A 308 21.59 -3.41 -23.37
N VAL A 309 20.61 -3.28 -22.48
CA VAL A 309 20.62 -2.28 -21.41
C VAL A 309 21.72 -2.58 -20.42
N GLY A 310 21.98 -3.85 -20.09
CA GLY A 310 23.02 -4.30 -19.17
C GLY A 310 24.40 -3.78 -19.50
N ARG A 311 24.79 -3.85 -20.76
CA ARG A 311 26.11 -3.37 -21.21
C ARG A 311 26.26 -1.84 -21.19
N THR A 312 25.17 -1.16 -21.53
CA THR A 312 25.17 0.30 -21.60
C THR A 312 25.33 0.92 -20.20
N TRP A 313 24.65 0.41 -19.16
CA TRP A 313 24.80 0.96 -17.82
C TRP A 313 26.15 0.60 -17.19
N GLN A 314 26.73 -0.58 -17.52
CA GLN A 314 28.05 -0.96 -17.02
C GLN A 314 29.14 0.04 -17.48
N LEU A 315 29.15 0.41 -18.75
CA LEU A 315 30.07 1.44 -19.25
C LEU A 315 29.90 2.77 -18.51
N SER A 316 28.68 3.16 -18.15
CA SER A 316 28.43 4.37 -17.38
C SER A 316 28.97 4.27 -15.95
N LEU A 317 28.83 3.12 -15.29
CA LEU A 317 29.41 2.89 -13.95
C LEU A 317 30.95 2.81 -13.99
N ASP A 318 31.53 2.21 -15.03
CA ASP A 318 32.97 2.17 -15.19
C ASP A 318 33.57 3.59 -15.40
N ALA A 319 32.87 4.45 -16.16
CA ALA A 319 33.21 5.84 -16.29
C ALA A 319 33.10 6.61 -14.96
N LEU A 320 32.05 6.41 -14.20
CA LEU A 320 31.88 7.00 -12.86
C LEU A 320 32.99 6.54 -11.90
N ALA A 321 33.36 5.26 -11.93
CA ALA A 321 34.47 4.72 -11.15
C ALA A 321 35.80 5.37 -11.56
N GLY A 322 36.03 5.53 -12.86
CA GLY A 322 37.20 6.27 -13.41
C GLY A 322 37.25 7.76 -13.00
N GLN A 323 36.08 8.37 -12.77
CA GLN A 323 35.95 9.74 -12.23
C GLN A 323 36.10 9.80 -10.69
N GLY A 324 36.40 8.68 -10.04
CA GLY A 324 36.56 8.59 -8.59
C GLY A 324 35.25 8.45 -7.83
N LEU A 325 34.18 7.90 -8.46
CA LEU A 325 32.86 7.63 -7.89
C LEU A 325 32.48 6.12 -7.97
N PRO A 326 33.33 5.19 -7.49
CA PRO A 326 33.03 3.77 -7.56
C PRO A 326 31.76 3.40 -6.71
N GLU A 327 31.41 4.22 -5.71
CA GLU A 327 30.26 4.05 -4.84
C GLU A 327 28.93 4.13 -5.59
N ALA A 328 28.91 4.73 -6.77
CA ALA A 328 27.73 4.76 -7.65
C ALA A 328 27.22 3.35 -8.00
N THR A 329 28.15 2.38 -8.14
CA THR A 329 27.82 0.98 -8.37
C THR A 329 27.06 0.40 -7.19
N THR A 330 27.55 0.57 -5.97
CA THR A 330 26.90 0.09 -4.75
C THR A 330 25.53 0.72 -4.56
N LEU A 331 25.42 2.02 -4.80
CA LEU A 331 24.16 2.74 -4.67
C LEU A 331 23.12 2.25 -5.68
N LEU A 332 23.48 2.03 -6.94
CA LEU A 332 22.58 1.49 -7.96
C LEU A 332 22.16 0.05 -7.65
N ARG A 333 23.08 -0.77 -7.12
CA ARG A 333 22.78 -2.13 -6.64
C ARG A 333 21.83 -2.12 -5.45
N LEU A 334 21.96 -1.20 -4.50
CA LEU A 334 21.00 -1.02 -3.40
C LEU A 334 19.62 -0.66 -3.93
N LEU A 335 19.54 0.28 -4.88
CA LEU A 335 18.26 0.62 -5.52
C LEU A 335 17.61 -0.58 -6.22
N SER A 336 18.40 -1.52 -6.76
CA SER A 336 17.88 -2.72 -7.41
C SER A 336 17.30 -3.78 -6.44
N CYS A 337 17.56 -3.66 -5.14
CA CYS A 337 16.95 -4.49 -4.11
C CYS A 337 15.49 -4.10 -3.85
N TRP A 338 15.09 -2.88 -4.21
CA TRP A 338 13.76 -2.33 -3.97
C TRP A 338 12.88 -2.38 -5.23
N ALA A 339 11.60 -2.07 -5.08
CA ALA A 339 10.68 -1.96 -6.20
C ALA A 339 11.06 -0.80 -7.13
N ALA A 340 10.62 -0.87 -8.39
CA ALA A 340 10.82 0.20 -9.37
C ALA A 340 9.94 1.44 -9.12
N ASP A 341 9.22 1.45 -8.01
CA ASP A 341 8.48 2.58 -7.50
C ASP A 341 9.44 3.71 -7.05
N PRO A 342 8.96 4.96 -6.94
CA PRO A 342 9.79 6.06 -6.45
C PRO A 342 10.35 5.78 -5.06
N VAL A 343 11.68 5.78 -4.92
CA VAL A 343 12.40 5.55 -3.67
C VAL A 343 12.58 6.88 -2.94
N PRO A 344 12.00 7.11 -1.76
CA PRO A 344 12.17 8.35 -1.01
C PRO A 344 13.65 8.58 -0.65
N LEU A 345 14.14 9.81 -0.85
CA LEU A 345 15.52 10.15 -0.45
C LEU A 345 15.76 9.96 1.06
N SER A 346 14.69 9.97 1.88
CA SER A 346 14.77 9.66 3.31
C SER A 346 15.37 8.29 3.60
N LEU A 347 15.18 7.30 2.71
CA LEU A 347 15.81 5.97 2.83
C LEU A 347 17.35 6.02 2.83
N LEU A 348 17.96 6.97 2.13
CA LEU A 348 19.40 7.10 2.03
C LEU A 348 20.01 8.04 3.09
N MET A 349 19.17 8.79 3.81
CA MET A 349 19.62 9.76 4.81
C MET A 349 20.42 9.16 5.96
N PRO A 350 20.08 7.97 6.52
CA PRO A 350 20.88 7.39 7.61
C PRO A 350 22.34 7.14 7.21
N VAL A 351 22.59 6.73 5.97
CA VAL A 351 23.96 6.57 5.45
C VAL A 351 24.61 7.93 5.22
N ALA A 352 23.91 8.84 4.56
CA ALA A 352 24.46 10.18 4.24
C ALA A 352 24.81 11.01 5.49
N ARG A 353 24.16 10.73 6.64
CA ARG A 353 24.45 11.34 7.94
C ARG A 353 25.52 10.58 8.75
N GLY A 354 25.98 9.44 8.27
CA GLY A 354 26.92 8.59 9.01
C GLY A 354 26.29 7.86 10.21
N GLU A 355 24.96 7.77 10.27
CA GLU A 355 24.22 7.03 11.29
C GLU A 355 24.29 5.52 11.04
N MET A 356 24.52 5.13 9.77
CA MET A 356 24.73 3.76 9.32
C MET A 356 26.02 3.66 8.51
N ASP A 357 26.80 2.62 8.80
CA ASP A 357 28.02 2.31 8.06
C ASP A 357 27.82 1.12 7.11
N PHE A 358 28.16 1.34 5.84
CA PHE A 358 28.16 0.32 4.79
C PHE A 358 29.56 0.13 4.17
N GLY A 359 30.62 0.32 4.96
CA GLY A 359 32.00 0.08 4.56
C GLY A 359 32.33 -1.38 4.20
N HIS A 360 31.44 -2.31 4.56
CA HIS A 360 31.55 -3.73 4.23
C HIS A 360 31.02 -4.10 2.83
N LEU A 361 30.32 -3.19 2.16
CA LEU A 361 29.87 -3.38 0.77
C LEU A 361 31.01 -3.16 -0.22
N SER A 362 30.88 -3.66 -1.42
CA SER A 362 31.91 -3.55 -2.46
C SER A 362 31.32 -2.90 -3.74
N PRO A 363 31.76 -1.69 -4.12
CA PRO A 363 32.59 -0.74 -3.35
C PRO A 363 31.97 -0.26 -2.03
N PRO A 364 32.78 0.14 -1.03
CA PRO A 364 32.27 0.71 0.22
C PRO A 364 31.47 1.97 0.00
N LEU A 365 30.36 2.16 0.74
CA LEU A 365 29.54 3.35 0.66
C LEU A 365 29.70 4.21 1.93
N ALA A 366 30.56 5.22 1.85
CA ALA A 366 30.80 6.17 2.93
C ALA A 366 29.77 7.32 2.91
N ALA A 367 29.54 7.96 4.05
CA ALA A 367 28.53 9.00 4.24
C ALA A 367 28.71 10.20 3.27
N ASP A 368 29.92 10.71 3.15
CA ASP A 368 30.28 11.84 2.28
C ASP A 368 30.25 11.48 0.79
N ARG A 369 30.10 10.21 0.43
CA ARG A 369 30.10 9.72 -0.94
C ARG A 369 28.69 9.48 -1.49
N VAL A 370 27.66 9.41 -0.66
CA VAL A 370 26.28 9.16 -1.07
C VAL A 370 25.76 10.21 -2.06
N GLU A 371 25.89 11.49 -1.69
CA GLU A 371 25.41 12.59 -2.56
C GLU A 371 26.19 12.71 -3.86
N PRO A 372 27.55 12.66 -3.90
CA PRO A 372 28.27 12.60 -5.14
C PRO A 372 27.91 11.43 -6.04
N ALA A 373 27.74 10.23 -5.47
CA ALA A 373 27.31 9.04 -6.21
C ALA A 373 25.90 9.20 -6.80
N LEU A 374 24.94 9.76 -6.04
CA LEU A 374 23.59 10.08 -6.54
C LEU A 374 23.65 11.05 -7.72
N ARG A 375 24.45 12.13 -7.61
CA ARG A 375 24.62 13.09 -8.71
C ARG A 375 25.22 12.43 -9.94
N GLY A 376 26.25 11.62 -9.79
CA GLY A 376 26.85 10.87 -10.90
C GLY A 376 25.80 9.95 -11.59
N LEU A 377 24.96 9.24 -10.83
CA LEU A 377 23.89 8.41 -11.40
C LEU A 377 22.85 9.25 -12.14
N LEU A 378 22.49 10.44 -11.62
CA LEU A 378 21.58 11.39 -12.28
C LEU A 378 22.16 11.94 -13.58
N ASP A 379 23.44 12.36 -13.56
CA ASP A 379 24.12 12.92 -14.71
C ASP A 379 24.23 11.90 -15.87
N HIS A 380 24.44 10.63 -15.53
CA HIS A 380 24.46 9.55 -16.51
C HIS A 380 23.06 8.98 -16.86
N SER A 381 21.98 9.64 -16.41
CA SER A 381 20.58 9.22 -16.66
C SER A 381 20.25 7.78 -16.22
N LEU A 382 21.02 7.23 -15.26
CA LEU A 382 20.76 5.92 -14.67
C LEU A 382 19.60 5.97 -13.69
N ILE A 383 19.39 7.14 -13.06
CA ILE A 383 18.24 7.44 -12.21
C ILE A 383 17.65 8.80 -12.60
N GLY A 384 16.42 9.06 -12.19
CA GLY A 384 15.75 10.36 -12.31
C GLY A 384 15.24 10.86 -10.96
N MET A 385 15.05 12.18 -10.83
CA MET A 385 14.37 12.76 -9.69
C MET A 385 12.89 12.89 -10.00
N VAL A 386 12.06 12.46 -9.04
CA VAL A 386 10.60 12.61 -9.09
C VAL A 386 10.11 13.12 -7.73
N GLU A 387 8.92 13.68 -7.70
CA GLU A 387 8.24 14.04 -6.47
C GLU A 387 7.00 13.15 -6.31
N ALA A 388 6.91 12.42 -5.20
CA ALA A 388 5.79 11.55 -4.87
C ALA A 388 5.29 11.88 -3.47
N ASP A 389 3.98 12.14 -3.33
CA ASP A 389 3.32 12.52 -2.06
C ASP A 389 4.03 13.67 -1.33
N GLY A 390 4.45 14.71 -2.08
CA GLY A 390 5.17 15.87 -1.55
C GLY A 390 6.60 15.59 -1.09
N ARG A 391 7.17 14.42 -1.42
CA ARG A 391 8.53 14.00 -1.06
C ARG A 391 9.41 13.86 -2.29
N ARG A 392 10.65 14.25 -2.15
CA ARG A 392 11.66 14.03 -3.19
C ARG A 392 12.09 12.57 -3.20
N CYS A 393 11.96 11.94 -4.37
CA CYS A 393 12.30 10.55 -4.59
C CYS A 393 13.28 10.39 -5.75
N VAL A 394 14.01 9.29 -5.74
CA VAL A 394 14.75 8.81 -6.91
C VAL A 394 14.00 7.66 -7.55
N GLN A 395 14.06 7.58 -8.87
CA GLN A 395 13.44 6.51 -9.63
C GLN A 395 14.40 6.03 -10.72
N ALA A 396 14.55 4.72 -10.83
CA ALA A 396 15.27 4.08 -11.93
C ALA A 396 14.29 3.28 -12.79
N HIS A 397 14.64 3.11 -14.06
CA HIS A 397 13.81 2.32 -14.96
C HIS A 397 13.83 0.82 -14.56
N GLY A 398 12.65 0.17 -14.46
CA GLY A 398 12.55 -1.22 -13.99
C GLY A 398 13.44 -2.22 -14.77
N VAL A 399 13.57 -2.08 -16.09
CA VAL A 399 14.49 -2.92 -16.90
C VAL A 399 15.96 -2.72 -16.49
N LEU A 400 16.34 -1.49 -16.12
CA LEU A 400 17.68 -1.21 -15.62
C LEU A 400 17.89 -1.91 -14.26
N LEU A 401 16.95 -1.76 -13.31
CA LEU A 401 17.03 -2.40 -12.00
C LEU A 401 17.08 -3.93 -12.12
N ASP A 402 16.25 -4.52 -12.97
CA ASP A 402 16.26 -5.98 -13.23
C ASP A 402 17.62 -6.44 -13.81
N SER A 403 18.22 -5.64 -14.69
CA SER A 403 19.53 -5.93 -15.27
C SER A 403 20.66 -5.81 -14.25
N VAL A 404 20.62 -4.78 -13.39
CA VAL A 404 21.57 -4.57 -12.29
C VAL A 404 21.46 -5.69 -11.27
N ALA A 405 20.26 -6.04 -10.83
CA ALA A 405 20.02 -7.12 -9.87
C ALA A 405 20.56 -8.48 -10.39
N ALA A 406 20.38 -8.77 -11.68
CA ALA A 406 20.91 -9.97 -12.31
C ALA A 406 22.45 -9.99 -12.37
N GLY A 407 23.08 -8.82 -12.43
CA GLY A 407 24.54 -8.66 -12.48
C GLY A 407 25.24 -8.59 -11.11
N VAL A 408 24.49 -8.64 -10.00
CA VAL A 408 25.08 -8.63 -8.65
C VAL A 408 25.79 -9.98 -8.39
N PRO A 409 27.09 -9.98 -8.00
CA PRO A 409 27.79 -11.19 -7.61
C PRO A 409 27.08 -11.94 -6.46
N ASP A 410 27.13 -13.28 -6.46
CA ASP A 410 26.39 -14.10 -5.49
C ASP A 410 26.81 -13.82 -4.05
N ASP A 411 28.09 -13.55 -3.81
CA ASP A 411 28.67 -13.22 -2.50
C ASP A 411 28.28 -11.82 -1.99
N GLU A 412 27.84 -10.92 -2.88
CA GLU A 412 27.40 -9.56 -2.53
C GLU A 412 25.88 -9.46 -2.33
N ARG A 413 25.08 -10.43 -2.78
CA ARG A 413 23.61 -10.37 -2.72
C ARG A 413 23.09 -10.26 -1.31
N VAL A 414 23.58 -11.11 -0.40
CA VAL A 414 23.13 -11.12 1.00
C VAL A 414 23.51 -9.83 1.72
N PRO A 415 24.80 -9.37 1.70
CA PRO A 415 25.17 -8.08 2.29
C PRO A 415 24.36 -6.89 1.78
N LEU A 416 24.08 -6.83 0.48
CA LEU A 416 23.26 -5.76 -0.13
C LEU A 416 21.81 -5.79 0.35
N ALA A 417 21.21 -6.99 0.39
CA ALA A 417 19.85 -7.16 0.87
C ALA A 417 19.71 -6.79 2.36
N GLU A 418 20.69 -7.16 3.18
CA GLU A 418 20.74 -6.76 4.59
C GLU A 418 20.88 -5.25 4.76
N ALA A 419 21.72 -4.61 3.95
CA ALA A 419 21.87 -3.16 3.96
C ALA A 419 20.55 -2.46 3.53
N ALA A 420 19.92 -2.93 2.45
CA ALA A 420 18.64 -2.44 1.96
C ALA A 420 17.53 -2.60 3.01
N GLY A 421 17.51 -3.75 3.72
CA GLY A 421 16.57 -4.02 4.81
C GLY A 421 16.76 -3.09 6.00
N ARG A 422 17.99 -2.83 6.42
CA ARG A 422 18.29 -1.89 7.52
C ARG A 422 17.85 -0.46 7.21
N LEU A 423 17.99 -0.04 5.95
CA LEU A 423 17.55 1.29 5.50
C LEU A 423 16.02 1.41 5.52
N LEU A 424 15.31 0.39 5.05
CA LEU A 424 13.85 0.34 5.14
C LEU A 424 13.38 0.35 6.60
N GLU A 425 14.01 -0.45 7.45
CA GLU A 425 13.68 -0.53 8.87
C GLU A 425 13.84 0.82 9.59
N ALA A 426 14.90 1.57 9.27
CA ALA A 426 15.15 2.89 9.84
C ALA A 426 14.17 3.98 9.34
N ALA A 427 13.56 3.76 8.18
CA ALA A 427 12.60 4.68 7.59
C ALA A 427 11.14 4.37 7.96
N LEU A 428 10.88 3.27 8.66
CA LEU A 428 9.53 2.96 9.13
C LEU A 428 9.07 4.01 10.14
N PRO A 429 7.80 4.46 10.07
CA PRO A 429 7.24 5.33 11.10
C PRO A 429 7.24 4.62 12.47
N PRO A 430 7.08 5.37 13.59
CA PRO A 430 6.90 4.77 14.91
C PRO A 430 5.77 3.75 14.91
N GLU A 431 5.92 2.66 15.67
CA GLU A 431 4.98 1.52 15.66
C GLU A 431 3.55 1.89 16.09
N ASP A 432 3.40 2.93 16.88
CA ASP A 432 2.12 3.48 17.38
C ASP A 432 1.57 4.64 16.52
N ALA A 433 2.25 4.99 15.43
CA ALA A 433 1.83 6.10 14.58
C ALA A 433 0.61 5.69 13.73
N ALA A 434 -0.55 6.27 14.04
CA ALA A 434 -1.80 6.08 13.29
C ALA A 434 -2.20 7.34 12.48
N SER A 435 -1.24 8.23 12.20
CA SER A 435 -1.49 9.46 11.45
C SER A 435 -1.59 9.22 9.94
N GLU A 436 -2.17 10.20 9.22
CA GLU A 436 -2.22 10.13 7.74
C GLU A 436 -0.82 10.21 7.13
N GLU A 437 0.12 10.92 7.78
CA GLU A 437 1.52 10.97 7.36
C GLU A 437 2.18 9.60 7.46
N ALA A 438 1.95 8.86 8.56
CA ALA A 438 2.46 7.49 8.73
C ALA A 438 1.84 6.55 7.69
N ARG A 439 0.56 6.70 7.39
CA ARG A 439 -0.12 5.93 6.36
C ARG A 439 0.48 6.18 4.97
N ALA A 440 0.71 7.45 4.60
CA ALA A 440 1.34 7.82 3.34
C ALA A 440 2.76 7.25 3.24
N GLU A 441 3.52 7.30 4.32
CA GLU A 441 4.88 6.76 4.39
C GLU A 441 4.91 5.24 4.20
N LEU A 442 4.04 4.51 4.91
CA LEU A 442 3.92 3.06 4.76
C LEU A 442 3.51 2.64 3.35
N ARG A 443 2.62 3.39 2.69
CA ARG A 443 2.24 3.14 1.30
C ARG A 443 3.42 3.27 0.34
N GLN A 444 4.34 4.21 0.60
CA GLN A 444 5.56 4.35 -0.19
C GLN A 444 6.57 3.23 0.10
N LEU A 445 6.69 2.78 1.35
CA LEU A 445 7.69 1.78 1.76
C LEU A 445 7.26 0.33 1.50
N ALA A 446 5.96 0.04 1.56
CA ALA A 446 5.44 -1.33 1.45
C ALA A 446 5.81 -2.06 0.14
N PRO A 447 5.78 -1.44 -1.06
CA PRO A 447 6.24 -2.08 -2.30
C PRO A 447 7.71 -2.48 -2.23
N HIS A 448 8.55 -1.63 -1.62
CA HIS A 448 9.99 -1.90 -1.48
C HIS A 448 10.26 -3.06 -0.52
N ALA A 449 9.52 -3.15 0.59
CA ALA A 449 9.61 -4.28 1.52
C ALA A 449 9.16 -5.60 0.88
N SER A 450 8.06 -5.57 0.12
CA SER A 450 7.56 -6.70 -0.65
C SER A 450 8.62 -7.20 -1.65
N ARG A 451 9.17 -6.29 -2.46
CA ARG A 451 10.19 -6.62 -3.46
C ARG A 451 11.46 -7.18 -2.83
N LEU A 452 11.92 -6.57 -1.73
CA LEU A 452 13.11 -7.02 -1.02
C LEU A 452 12.95 -8.46 -0.50
N MET A 453 11.80 -8.78 0.08
CA MET A 453 11.51 -10.12 0.55
C MET A 453 11.49 -11.15 -0.57
N HIS A 454 10.83 -10.87 -1.70
CA HIS A 454 10.80 -11.78 -2.85
C HIS A 454 12.17 -11.95 -3.52
N GLY A 455 12.95 -10.87 -3.59
CA GLY A 455 14.26 -10.86 -4.26
C GLY A 455 15.38 -11.47 -3.42
N SER A 456 15.28 -11.41 -2.10
CA SER A 456 16.29 -11.88 -1.15
C SER A 456 15.64 -12.43 0.12
N PRO A 457 14.94 -13.57 0.03
CA PRO A 457 14.22 -14.13 1.16
C PRO A 457 15.20 -14.58 2.26
N SER A 458 14.98 -14.10 3.48
CA SER A 458 15.72 -14.42 4.69
C SER A 458 14.84 -14.23 5.92
N ASP A 459 15.26 -14.75 7.08
CA ASP A 459 14.55 -14.52 8.35
C ASP A 459 14.39 -13.01 8.62
N ARG A 460 15.43 -12.21 8.38
CA ARG A 460 15.41 -10.76 8.60
C ARG A 460 14.47 -10.02 7.65
N THR A 461 14.48 -10.35 6.36
CA THR A 461 13.57 -9.72 5.40
C THR A 461 12.11 -10.09 5.65
N ALA A 462 11.86 -11.33 6.13
CA ALA A 462 10.56 -11.77 6.57
C ALA A 462 10.09 -11.02 7.83
N GLN A 463 10.96 -10.85 8.84
CA GLN A 463 10.65 -10.03 10.02
C GLN A 463 10.31 -8.60 9.66
N LEU A 464 11.10 -7.96 8.79
CA LEU A 464 10.83 -6.61 8.31
C LEU A 464 9.45 -6.52 7.61
N ALA A 465 9.15 -7.48 6.73
CA ALA A 465 7.87 -7.51 6.04
C ALA A 465 6.68 -7.69 7.01
N VAL A 466 6.84 -8.53 8.05
CA VAL A 466 5.84 -8.68 9.13
C VAL A 466 5.62 -7.36 9.88
N ARG A 467 6.69 -6.61 10.19
CA ARG A 467 6.56 -5.29 10.82
C ARG A 467 5.79 -4.29 9.93
N VAL A 468 6.08 -4.28 8.64
CA VAL A 468 5.33 -3.43 7.67
C VAL A 468 3.86 -3.83 7.64
N VAL A 469 3.55 -5.13 7.64
CA VAL A 469 2.16 -5.63 7.70
C VAL A 469 1.47 -5.17 8.98
N GLU A 470 2.13 -5.26 10.12
CA GLU A 470 1.58 -4.84 11.41
C GLU A 470 1.29 -3.34 11.46
N GLN A 471 2.23 -2.54 10.95
CA GLN A 471 2.01 -1.09 10.87
C GLN A 471 0.89 -0.71 9.87
N LEU A 472 0.77 -1.40 8.73
CA LEU A 472 -0.36 -1.24 7.80
C LEU A 472 -1.69 -1.58 8.47
N PHE A 473 -1.70 -2.63 9.31
CA PHE A 473 -2.86 -2.95 10.13
C PHE A 473 -3.18 -1.82 11.12
N THR A 474 -2.18 -1.27 11.82
CA THR A 474 -2.33 -0.18 12.78
C THR A 474 -2.91 1.08 12.15
N VAL A 475 -2.47 1.46 10.94
CA VAL A 475 -3.03 2.61 10.22
C VAL A 475 -4.38 2.33 9.53
N GLY A 476 -4.90 1.11 9.66
CA GLY A 476 -6.21 0.71 9.12
C GLY A 476 -6.24 0.38 7.63
N ASP A 477 -5.09 0.18 6.98
CA ASP A 477 -5.04 -0.27 5.57
C ASP A 477 -5.10 -1.81 5.47
N PHE A 478 -6.22 -2.37 5.93
CA PHE A 478 -6.41 -3.82 6.08
C PHE A 478 -6.30 -4.59 4.76
N ALA A 479 -6.68 -4.00 3.65
CA ALA A 479 -6.62 -4.68 2.37
C ALA A 479 -5.17 -4.85 1.88
N VAL A 480 -4.33 -3.83 2.07
CA VAL A 480 -2.89 -3.93 1.76
C VAL A 480 -2.20 -4.86 2.77
N ALA A 481 -2.54 -4.73 4.06
CA ALA A 481 -2.03 -5.62 5.10
C ALA A 481 -2.36 -7.10 4.81
N LEU A 482 -3.60 -7.41 4.37
CA LEU A 482 -3.97 -8.77 3.99
C LEU A 482 -3.18 -9.28 2.78
N SER A 483 -3.09 -8.48 1.72
CA SER A 483 -2.36 -8.86 0.50
C SER A 483 -0.88 -9.11 0.79
N LEU A 484 -0.25 -8.22 1.55
CA LEU A 484 1.17 -8.38 1.91
C LEU A 484 1.37 -9.55 2.88
N SER A 485 0.48 -9.76 3.87
CA SER A 485 0.59 -10.88 4.80
C SER A 485 0.49 -12.24 4.11
N MET A 486 -0.36 -12.38 3.09
CA MET A 486 -0.44 -13.61 2.28
C MET A 486 0.89 -13.89 1.59
N ALA A 487 1.46 -12.88 0.91
CA ALA A 487 2.75 -13.02 0.24
C ALA A 487 3.89 -13.35 1.23
N VAL A 488 3.88 -12.71 2.41
CA VAL A 488 4.85 -12.97 3.48
C VAL A 488 4.71 -14.39 4.02
N VAL A 489 3.49 -14.86 4.26
CA VAL A 489 3.26 -16.24 4.74
C VAL A 489 3.77 -17.24 3.72
N ASP A 490 3.40 -17.11 2.45
CA ASP A 490 3.80 -18.07 1.40
C ASP A 490 5.32 -18.15 1.24
N GLU A 491 6.02 -17.01 1.26
CA GLU A 491 7.47 -16.98 1.08
C GLU A 491 8.22 -17.44 2.36
N ALA A 492 7.81 -16.91 3.52
CA ALA A 492 8.44 -17.25 4.79
C ALA A 492 8.20 -18.73 5.17
N GLU A 493 7.04 -19.31 4.85
CA GLU A 493 6.77 -20.73 5.11
C GLU A 493 7.66 -21.64 4.27
N ARG A 494 7.91 -21.30 3.00
CA ARG A 494 8.85 -22.05 2.14
C ARG A 494 10.27 -21.98 2.67
N LEU A 495 10.67 -20.85 3.22
CA LEU A 495 12.05 -20.62 3.67
C LEU A 495 12.31 -21.17 5.09
N LEU A 496 11.40 -20.88 6.02
CA LEU A 496 11.63 -21.08 7.47
C LEU A 496 10.81 -22.24 8.05
N GLY A 497 9.80 -22.71 7.29
CA GLY A 497 8.84 -23.71 7.75
C GLY A 497 7.64 -23.09 8.49
N GLY A 498 6.49 -23.76 8.41
CA GLY A 498 5.19 -23.24 8.86
C GLY A 498 5.06 -22.98 10.37
N GLU A 499 6.00 -23.46 11.18
CA GLU A 499 6.01 -23.28 12.64
C GLU A 499 7.01 -22.22 13.11
N HIS A 500 7.72 -21.58 12.19
CA HIS A 500 8.67 -20.53 12.57
C HIS A 500 7.93 -19.34 13.19
N PRO A 501 8.47 -18.70 14.26
CA PRO A 501 7.80 -17.57 14.94
C PRO A 501 7.37 -16.45 14.01
N VAL A 502 8.18 -16.11 13.01
CA VAL A 502 7.85 -15.08 11.99
C VAL A 502 6.63 -15.48 11.17
N VAL A 503 6.53 -16.75 10.75
CA VAL A 503 5.38 -17.26 10.00
C VAL A 503 4.12 -17.22 10.84
N LEU A 504 4.22 -17.62 12.11
CA LEU A 504 3.10 -17.58 13.05
C LEU A 504 2.65 -16.13 13.34
N SER A 505 3.59 -15.17 13.35
CA SER A 505 3.26 -13.74 13.48
C SER A 505 2.55 -13.21 12.23
N ALA A 506 3.05 -13.54 11.04
CA ALA A 506 2.39 -13.18 9.78
C ALA A 506 0.96 -13.76 9.68
N ARG A 507 0.78 -15.04 10.02
CA ARG A 507 -0.53 -15.72 10.07
C ARG A 507 -1.45 -15.12 11.12
N HIS A 508 -0.93 -14.72 12.28
CA HIS A 508 -1.70 -14.03 13.30
C HIS A 508 -2.25 -12.70 12.79
N ILE A 509 -1.40 -11.85 12.19
CA ILE A 509 -1.86 -10.56 11.63
C ILE A 509 -2.82 -10.79 10.47
N MET A 510 -2.59 -11.80 9.63
CA MET A 510 -3.52 -12.19 8.56
C MET A 510 -4.90 -12.54 9.12
N GLY A 511 -4.97 -13.33 10.19
CA GLY A 511 -6.24 -13.68 10.86
C GLY A 511 -6.94 -12.45 11.46
N ARG A 512 -6.19 -11.56 12.11
CA ARG A 512 -6.70 -10.26 12.58
C ARG A 512 -7.26 -9.42 11.45
N THR A 513 -6.54 -9.36 10.34
CA THR A 513 -6.95 -8.59 9.16
C THR A 513 -8.21 -9.18 8.51
N GLN A 514 -8.32 -10.52 8.45
CA GLN A 514 -9.50 -11.20 7.93
C GLN A 514 -10.76 -10.86 8.72
N HIS A 515 -10.72 -10.86 10.07
CA HIS A 515 -11.93 -10.51 10.83
C HIS A 515 -12.30 -9.04 10.68
N ARG A 516 -11.31 -8.12 10.57
CA ARG A 516 -11.59 -6.70 10.29
C ARG A 516 -12.31 -6.51 8.96
N MET A 517 -12.03 -7.36 8.00
CA MET A 517 -12.68 -7.38 6.68
C MET A 517 -13.99 -8.22 6.67
N GLY A 518 -14.47 -8.69 7.82
CA GLY A 518 -15.70 -9.48 7.95
C GLY A 518 -15.58 -10.95 7.52
N ARG A 519 -14.35 -11.46 7.33
CA ARG A 519 -14.08 -12.86 6.96
C ARG A 519 -13.93 -13.74 8.21
N TYR A 520 -14.97 -13.78 9.03
CA TYR A 520 -14.92 -14.34 10.40
C TYR A 520 -14.58 -15.83 10.44
N ALA A 521 -15.19 -16.65 9.58
CA ALA A 521 -14.93 -18.10 9.55
C ALA A 521 -13.50 -18.45 9.18
N GLU A 522 -12.93 -17.71 8.22
CA GLU A 522 -11.53 -17.87 7.80
C GLU A 522 -10.58 -17.42 8.92
N SER A 523 -10.87 -16.28 9.55
CA SER A 523 -10.13 -15.76 10.68
C SER A 523 -10.12 -16.74 11.86
N GLU A 524 -11.29 -17.27 12.27
CA GLU A 524 -11.39 -18.25 13.36
C GLU A 524 -10.54 -19.49 13.07
N THR A 525 -10.67 -20.04 11.87
CA THR A 525 -9.90 -21.24 11.47
C THR A 525 -8.40 -20.99 11.57
N LEU A 526 -7.92 -19.91 10.98
CA LEU A 526 -6.50 -19.55 10.96
C LEU A 526 -5.97 -19.26 12.36
N LEU A 527 -6.67 -18.44 13.16
CA LEU A 527 -6.23 -18.08 14.51
C LEU A 527 -6.22 -19.28 15.46
N ARG A 528 -7.16 -20.24 15.31
CA ARG A 528 -7.12 -21.51 16.07
C ARG A 528 -5.85 -22.34 15.74
N GLU A 529 -5.45 -22.38 14.47
CA GLU A 529 -4.21 -23.05 14.06
C GLU A 529 -2.98 -22.37 14.64
N VAL A 530 -2.92 -21.04 14.54
CA VAL A 530 -1.82 -20.24 15.12
C VAL A 530 -1.75 -20.44 16.64
N LEU A 531 -2.89 -20.42 17.33
CA LEU A 531 -2.96 -20.63 18.77
C LEU A 531 -2.36 -21.99 19.17
N ARG A 532 -2.79 -23.09 18.53
CA ARG A 532 -2.27 -24.42 18.80
C ARG A 532 -0.76 -24.53 18.58
N SER A 533 -0.27 -23.91 17.51
CA SER A 533 1.17 -23.91 17.21
C SER A 533 1.96 -23.08 18.23
N ARG A 534 1.48 -21.88 18.60
CA ARG A 534 2.10 -21.03 19.64
C ARG A 534 2.09 -21.69 21.01
N GLU A 535 1.00 -22.34 21.42
CA GLU A 535 0.92 -23.09 22.67
C GLU A 535 1.98 -24.19 22.75
N ARG A 536 2.19 -24.92 21.67
CA ARG A 536 3.17 -26.02 21.60
C ARG A 536 4.62 -25.53 21.60
N ILE A 537 4.90 -24.43 20.93
CA ILE A 537 6.28 -23.96 20.68
C ILE A 537 6.71 -22.96 21.76
N LEU A 538 5.85 -21.99 22.09
CA LEU A 538 6.16 -20.90 22.99
C LEU A 538 5.62 -21.13 24.42
N GLY A 539 4.62 -22.00 24.55
CA GLY A 539 3.92 -22.24 25.80
C GLY A 539 2.67 -21.40 25.96
N VAL A 540 1.82 -21.82 26.91
CA VAL A 540 0.46 -21.26 27.14
C VAL A 540 0.46 -19.84 27.72
N ASP A 541 1.52 -19.45 28.41
CA ASP A 541 1.66 -18.15 29.08
C ASP A 541 2.57 -17.17 28.31
N HIS A 542 3.02 -17.53 27.10
CA HIS A 542 3.82 -16.63 26.29
C HIS A 542 2.95 -15.44 25.82
N PRO A 543 3.46 -14.19 25.82
CA PRO A 543 2.69 -13.01 25.41
C PRO A 543 1.98 -13.18 24.05
N ASP A 544 2.67 -13.71 23.05
CA ASP A 544 2.09 -13.93 21.72
C ASP A 544 0.98 -14.99 21.71
N THR A 545 1.08 -16.01 22.57
CA THR A 545 0.02 -17.02 22.74
C THR A 545 -1.22 -16.37 23.35
N LEU A 546 -1.01 -15.57 24.41
CA LEU A 546 -2.10 -14.86 25.10
C LEU A 546 -2.75 -13.82 24.20
N ARG A 547 -1.96 -13.13 23.36
CA ARG A 547 -2.47 -12.19 22.34
C ARG A 547 -3.36 -12.91 21.32
N THR A 548 -2.96 -14.12 20.87
CA THR A 548 -3.79 -14.91 19.96
C THR A 548 -5.10 -15.36 20.62
N CYS A 549 -5.06 -15.77 21.89
CA CYS A 549 -6.26 -16.09 22.66
C CYS A 549 -7.22 -14.89 22.74
N ALA A 550 -6.68 -13.70 23.04
CA ALA A 550 -7.48 -12.49 23.15
C ALA A 550 -8.15 -12.13 21.81
N VAL A 551 -7.43 -12.21 20.70
CA VAL A 551 -7.98 -11.87 19.38
C VAL A 551 -8.99 -12.88 18.87
N LEU A 552 -8.78 -14.16 19.12
CA LEU A 552 -9.62 -15.25 18.61
C LEU A 552 -11.06 -15.19 19.14
N HIS A 553 -11.30 -14.58 20.32
CA HIS A 553 -12.65 -14.48 20.86
C HIS A 553 -13.62 -13.75 19.92
N VAL A 554 -13.14 -12.76 19.16
CA VAL A 554 -13.99 -11.92 18.31
C VAL A 554 -14.70 -12.72 17.21
N PRO A 555 -13.97 -13.37 16.27
CA PRO A 555 -14.66 -14.13 15.24
C PRO A 555 -15.51 -15.26 15.84
N MET A 556 -15.11 -15.81 16.99
CA MET A 556 -15.90 -16.85 17.68
C MET A 556 -17.22 -16.32 18.21
N ALA A 557 -17.22 -15.17 18.88
CA ALA A 557 -18.44 -14.57 19.41
C ALA A 557 -19.43 -14.23 18.28
N ILE A 558 -18.93 -13.66 17.17
CA ILE A 558 -19.74 -13.33 15.98
C ILE A 558 -20.34 -14.58 15.34
N LEU A 559 -19.62 -15.69 15.33
CA LEU A 559 -20.10 -16.97 14.79
C LEU A 559 -20.98 -17.76 15.77
N GLY A 560 -21.28 -17.20 16.96
CA GLY A 560 -22.17 -17.79 17.96
C GLY A 560 -21.49 -18.71 18.97
N HIS A 561 -20.15 -18.80 18.98
CA HIS A 561 -19.37 -19.60 19.94
C HIS A 561 -19.06 -18.82 21.23
N VAL A 562 -20.07 -18.12 21.79
CA VAL A 562 -19.90 -17.10 22.85
C VAL A 562 -19.28 -17.67 24.12
N GLU A 563 -19.72 -18.85 24.61
CA GLU A 563 -19.18 -19.45 25.83
C GLU A 563 -17.69 -19.81 25.69
N GLU A 564 -17.28 -20.30 24.50
CA GLU A 564 -15.87 -20.63 24.24
C GLU A 564 -15.04 -19.34 24.12
N ALA A 565 -15.57 -18.31 23.47
CA ALA A 565 -14.95 -17.00 23.33
C ALA A 565 -14.65 -16.37 24.71
N VAL A 566 -15.64 -16.39 25.63
CA VAL A 566 -15.48 -15.88 27.00
C VAL A 566 -14.44 -16.69 27.77
N ARG A 567 -14.45 -18.03 27.65
CA ARG A 567 -13.41 -18.86 28.32
C ARG A 567 -11.99 -18.54 27.83
N LEU A 568 -11.82 -18.34 26.52
CA LEU A 568 -10.52 -17.96 25.94
C LEU A 568 -10.10 -16.57 26.37
N LEU A 569 -11.00 -15.62 26.37
CA LEU A 569 -10.70 -14.25 26.78
C LEU A 569 -10.33 -14.16 28.25
N ARG A 570 -11.05 -14.83 29.15
CA ARG A 570 -10.70 -14.95 30.58
C ARG A 570 -9.31 -15.57 30.77
N ARG A 571 -8.99 -16.61 29.99
CA ARG A 571 -7.65 -17.21 30.02
C ARG A 571 -6.57 -16.22 29.60
N ALA A 572 -6.83 -15.46 28.51
CA ALA A 572 -5.92 -14.42 28.05
C ALA A 572 -5.69 -13.36 29.13
N ILE A 573 -6.75 -12.83 29.74
CA ILE A 573 -6.69 -11.82 30.80
C ILE A 573 -5.88 -12.35 32.00
N ALA A 574 -6.17 -13.56 32.47
CA ALA A 574 -5.45 -14.15 33.61
C ALA A 574 -3.96 -14.33 33.35
N GLY A 575 -3.59 -14.69 32.12
CA GLY A 575 -2.19 -14.78 31.68
C GLY A 575 -1.53 -13.41 31.52
N GLN A 576 -2.21 -12.46 30.86
CA GLN A 576 -1.73 -11.10 30.67
C GLN A 576 -1.52 -10.36 32.00
N ARG A 577 -2.44 -10.47 32.95
CA ARG A 577 -2.28 -9.95 34.32
C ARG A 577 -0.99 -10.42 34.99
N ARG A 578 -0.64 -11.71 34.81
CA ARG A 578 0.59 -12.29 35.42
C ARG A 578 1.86 -11.84 34.69
N VAL A 579 1.82 -11.71 33.38
CA VAL A 579 3.02 -11.50 32.56
C VAL A 579 3.25 -10.02 32.27
N LEU A 580 2.19 -9.25 31.99
CA LEU A 580 2.26 -7.85 31.58
C LEU A 580 1.83 -6.87 32.67
N GLY A 581 1.09 -7.35 33.68
CA GLY A 581 0.51 -6.53 34.74
C GLY A 581 -0.95 -6.15 34.47
N GLU A 582 -1.63 -5.68 35.54
CA GLU A 582 -3.03 -5.28 35.53
C GLU A 582 -3.28 -4.08 34.62
N ASP A 583 -2.39 -3.07 34.67
CA ASP A 583 -2.51 -1.77 34.02
C ASP A 583 -1.92 -1.74 32.60
N SER A 584 -1.47 -2.88 32.07
CA SER A 584 -0.96 -2.90 30.71
C SER A 584 -2.09 -2.67 29.71
N ALA A 585 -1.81 -1.91 28.64
CA ALA A 585 -2.81 -1.62 27.60
C ALA A 585 -3.42 -2.90 27.00
N GLU A 586 -2.64 -3.97 26.85
CA GLU A 586 -3.13 -5.27 26.34
C GLU A 586 -4.07 -5.95 27.35
N THR A 587 -3.77 -5.89 28.66
CA THR A 587 -4.66 -6.45 29.68
C THR A 587 -5.98 -5.68 29.74
N LEU A 588 -5.90 -4.35 29.78
CA LEU A 588 -7.06 -3.46 29.78
C LEU A 588 -7.91 -3.63 28.51
N PHE A 589 -7.27 -3.75 27.34
CA PHE A 589 -7.95 -4.04 26.10
C PHE A 589 -8.73 -5.35 26.15
N SER A 590 -8.12 -6.43 26.62
CA SER A 590 -8.79 -7.74 26.74
C SER A 590 -9.95 -7.70 27.75
N ARG A 591 -9.80 -6.97 28.85
CA ARG A 591 -10.86 -6.77 29.86
C ARG A 591 -12.03 -5.96 29.29
N ALA A 592 -11.75 -4.91 28.52
CA ALA A 592 -12.80 -4.11 27.88
C ALA A 592 -13.68 -4.94 26.92
N TRP A 593 -13.14 -6.00 26.31
CA TRP A 593 -13.93 -6.93 25.49
C TRP A 593 -14.90 -7.80 26.27
N LEU A 594 -14.61 -8.13 27.52
CA LEU A 594 -15.55 -8.87 28.36
C LEU A 594 -16.87 -8.09 28.55
N LEU A 595 -16.82 -6.77 28.62
CA LEU A 595 -18.01 -5.91 28.76
C LEU A 595 -19.02 -6.11 27.61
N GLU A 596 -18.58 -6.48 26.42
CA GLU A 596 -19.48 -6.73 25.30
C GLU A 596 -20.06 -8.15 25.29
N VAL A 597 -19.24 -9.14 25.66
CA VAL A 597 -19.64 -10.54 25.53
C VAL A 597 -20.31 -11.14 26.77
N LEU A 598 -20.00 -10.66 27.98
CA LEU A 598 -20.60 -11.15 29.23
C LEU A 598 -22.13 -11.02 29.29
N PRO A 599 -22.73 -9.89 28.90
CA PRO A 599 -24.18 -9.73 28.95
C PRO A 599 -24.95 -10.73 28.07
N GLN A 600 -24.33 -11.22 27.01
CA GLN A 600 -24.92 -12.22 26.11
C GLN A 600 -25.10 -13.59 26.79
N LEU A 601 -24.35 -13.86 27.86
CA LEU A 601 -24.46 -15.05 28.69
C LEU A 601 -25.35 -14.86 29.97
N GLY A 602 -25.92 -13.67 30.15
CA GLY A 602 -26.68 -13.33 31.34
C GLY A 602 -25.84 -13.04 32.59
N GLY A 603 -24.55 -12.72 32.40
CA GLY A 603 -23.59 -12.45 33.48
C GLY A 603 -23.64 -11.02 34.03
N SER A 604 -24.76 -10.57 34.60
CA SER A 604 -24.90 -9.18 35.11
C SER A 604 -23.97 -8.86 36.26
N ASP A 605 -23.82 -9.73 37.23
CA ASP A 605 -22.93 -9.48 38.38
C ASP A 605 -21.46 -9.39 38.00
N GLU A 606 -21.01 -10.29 37.12
CA GLU A 606 -19.67 -10.31 36.59
C GLU A 606 -19.39 -9.11 35.66
N PHE A 607 -20.40 -8.68 34.93
CA PHE A 607 -20.33 -7.46 34.13
C PHE A 607 -20.10 -6.23 35.02
N ASP A 608 -20.82 -6.11 36.13
CA ASP A 608 -20.68 -4.99 37.08
C ASP A 608 -19.28 -4.98 37.74
N GLU A 609 -18.74 -6.17 38.08
CA GLU A 609 -17.35 -6.28 38.58
C GLU A 609 -16.31 -5.86 37.52
N GLU A 610 -16.49 -6.28 36.27
CA GLU A 610 -15.54 -5.93 35.19
C GLU A 610 -15.69 -4.49 34.69
N ALA A 611 -16.82 -3.81 34.93
CA ALA A 611 -17.06 -2.41 34.57
C ALA A 611 -15.99 -1.45 35.12
N GLN A 612 -15.27 -1.84 36.18
CA GLN A 612 -14.14 -1.09 36.72
C GLN A 612 -13.03 -0.84 35.69
N VAL A 613 -12.95 -1.67 34.63
CA VAL A 613 -11.94 -1.51 33.56
C VAL A 613 -12.03 -0.16 32.86
N VAL A 614 -13.20 0.47 32.83
CA VAL A 614 -13.38 1.80 32.21
C VAL A 614 -12.57 2.86 32.99
N GLU A 615 -12.68 2.85 34.34
CA GLU A 615 -11.90 3.73 35.22
C GLU A 615 -10.41 3.37 35.18
N ASP A 616 -10.08 2.09 35.16
CA ASP A 616 -8.70 1.61 35.07
C ASP A 616 -8.03 2.12 33.77
N CYS A 617 -8.76 2.11 32.64
CA CYS A 617 -8.28 2.67 31.37
C CYS A 617 -8.04 4.19 31.48
N GLU A 618 -8.93 4.95 32.14
CA GLU A 618 -8.75 6.40 32.31
C GLU A 618 -7.52 6.72 33.15
N HIS A 619 -7.21 5.90 34.15
CA HIS A 619 -6.09 6.12 35.05
C HIS A 619 -4.74 5.67 34.46
N ALA A 620 -4.72 4.54 33.77
CA ALA A 620 -3.50 3.90 33.29
C ALA A 620 -3.06 4.39 31.90
N LEU A 621 -4.00 4.83 31.05
CA LEU A 621 -3.73 5.18 29.66
C LEU A 621 -3.77 6.70 29.41
N PRO A 622 -3.05 7.21 28.40
CA PRO A 622 -3.09 8.62 28.04
C PRO A 622 -4.50 9.09 27.65
N PRO A 623 -4.85 10.38 27.86
CA PRO A 623 -6.14 10.92 27.43
C PRO A 623 -6.39 10.72 25.93
N GLY A 624 -7.55 10.17 25.59
CA GLY A 624 -7.92 9.87 24.20
C GLY A 624 -7.31 8.59 23.65
N HIS A 625 -6.76 7.74 24.50
CA HIS A 625 -6.30 6.42 24.07
C HIS A 625 -7.46 5.58 23.58
N LEU A 626 -7.28 4.90 22.43
CA LEU A 626 -8.39 4.21 21.75
C LEU A 626 -8.95 3.03 22.56
N THR A 627 -8.14 2.37 23.39
CA THR A 627 -8.63 1.35 24.34
C THR A 627 -9.65 1.92 25.32
N THR A 628 -9.43 3.14 25.83
CA THR A 628 -10.40 3.82 26.71
C THR A 628 -11.70 4.13 25.97
N VAL A 629 -11.59 4.64 24.74
CA VAL A 629 -12.78 4.92 23.90
C VAL A 629 -13.56 3.65 23.57
N MET A 630 -12.86 2.56 23.31
CA MET A 630 -13.46 1.23 23.07
C MET A 630 -14.11 0.70 24.36
N ALA A 631 -13.46 0.84 25.52
CA ALA A 631 -14.05 0.41 26.81
C ALA A 631 -15.38 1.11 27.08
N TYR A 632 -15.49 2.41 26.82
CA TYR A 632 -16.78 3.13 26.92
C TYR A 632 -17.82 2.61 25.94
N HIS A 633 -17.42 2.31 24.69
CA HIS A 633 -18.32 1.78 23.68
C HIS A 633 -18.86 0.41 24.07
N ASN A 634 -17.98 -0.51 24.46
CA ASN A 634 -18.36 -1.87 24.85
C ASN A 634 -19.16 -1.89 26.15
N PHE A 635 -18.83 -1.00 27.09
CA PHE A 635 -19.62 -0.80 28.31
C PHE A 635 -21.05 -0.35 27.99
N ALA A 636 -21.19 0.65 27.09
CA ALA A 636 -22.49 1.12 26.64
C ALA A 636 -23.31 0.02 25.94
N GLU A 637 -22.68 -0.79 25.08
CA GLU A 637 -23.36 -1.91 24.43
C GLU A 637 -23.79 -2.99 25.44
N GLY A 638 -22.92 -3.32 26.40
CA GLY A 638 -23.24 -4.24 27.48
C GLY A 638 -24.43 -3.78 28.34
N LEU A 639 -24.40 -2.52 28.75
CA LEU A 639 -25.51 -1.89 29.50
C LEU A 639 -26.83 -1.92 28.70
N ARG A 640 -26.76 -1.64 27.41
CA ARG A 640 -27.92 -1.73 26.50
C ARG A 640 -28.50 -3.16 26.45
N VAL A 641 -27.64 -4.18 26.35
CA VAL A 641 -28.06 -5.58 26.34
C VAL A 641 -28.75 -5.96 27.66
N LEU A 642 -28.26 -5.42 28.78
CA LEU A 642 -28.85 -5.61 30.12
C LEU A 642 -30.09 -4.74 30.38
N GLY A 643 -30.49 -3.88 29.43
CA GLY A 643 -31.65 -2.99 29.59
C GLY A 643 -31.40 -1.75 30.46
N ARG A 644 -30.12 -1.44 30.79
CA ARG A 644 -29.70 -0.28 31.62
C ARG A 644 -29.48 0.94 30.74
N TYR A 645 -30.52 1.41 30.07
CA TYR A 645 -30.40 2.40 28.98
C TYR A 645 -29.92 3.78 29.41
N GLU A 646 -30.27 4.26 30.63
CA GLU A 646 -29.82 5.57 31.12
C GLU A 646 -28.30 5.63 31.35
N GLU A 647 -27.73 4.54 31.84
CA GLU A 647 -26.27 4.43 32.02
C GLU A 647 -25.57 4.23 30.65
N ALA A 648 -26.19 3.47 29.78
CA ALA A 648 -25.70 3.27 28.40
C ALA A 648 -25.63 4.60 27.63
N GLU A 649 -26.61 5.50 27.80
CA GLU A 649 -26.63 6.83 27.18
C GLU A 649 -25.41 7.65 27.57
N GLN A 650 -25.07 7.66 28.88
CA GLN A 650 -23.88 8.40 29.37
C GLN A 650 -22.57 7.84 28.80
N ALA A 651 -22.44 6.53 28.76
CA ALA A 651 -21.25 5.86 28.27
C ALA A 651 -21.06 6.05 26.75
N VAL A 652 -22.13 5.88 25.95
CA VAL A 652 -22.05 6.08 24.50
C VAL A 652 -21.78 7.52 24.11
N ASP A 653 -22.30 8.49 24.86
CA ASP A 653 -22.03 9.91 24.63
C ASP A 653 -20.54 10.24 24.80
N ARG A 654 -19.87 9.67 25.81
CA ARG A 654 -18.41 9.82 25.99
C ARG A 654 -17.64 9.17 24.83
N ALA A 655 -17.98 7.94 24.46
CA ALA A 655 -17.36 7.25 23.33
C ALA A 655 -17.53 8.03 22.03
N LEU A 656 -18.75 8.53 21.75
CA LEU A 656 -19.04 9.29 20.53
C LEU A 656 -18.30 10.62 20.48
N ALA A 657 -18.24 11.36 21.58
CA ALA A 657 -17.51 12.63 21.67
C ALA A 657 -16.03 12.46 21.33
N GLU A 658 -15.36 11.45 21.91
CA GLU A 658 -13.96 11.15 21.63
C GLU A 658 -13.73 10.66 20.19
N ARG A 659 -14.60 9.81 19.65
CA ARG A 659 -14.50 9.38 18.24
C ARG A 659 -14.66 10.52 17.25
N LEU A 660 -15.61 11.43 17.50
CA LEU A 660 -15.77 12.63 16.66
C LEU A 660 -14.51 13.51 16.68
N ARG A 661 -13.87 13.63 17.83
CA ARG A 661 -12.64 14.40 18.01
C ARG A 661 -11.44 13.75 17.32
N LEU A 662 -11.28 12.44 17.44
CA LEU A 662 -10.11 11.68 16.98
C LEU A 662 -10.20 11.31 15.50
N GLN A 663 -11.37 10.88 15.05
CA GLN A 663 -11.55 10.20 13.75
C GLN A 663 -12.49 10.97 12.81
N GLY A 664 -13.25 11.93 13.33
CA GLY A 664 -14.21 12.71 12.53
C GLY A 664 -15.58 12.02 12.36
N PRO A 665 -16.56 12.74 11.76
CA PRO A 665 -17.95 12.32 11.77
C PRO A 665 -18.29 11.16 10.83
N ASP A 666 -17.54 10.97 9.76
CA ASP A 666 -17.82 9.94 8.73
C ASP A 666 -16.92 8.70 8.86
N HIS A 667 -16.11 8.64 9.92
CA HIS A 667 -15.30 7.44 10.18
C HIS A 667 -16.22 6.26 10.57
N PRO A 668 -15.98 5.03 10.07
CA PRO A 668 -16.82 3.87 10.37
C PRO A 668 -17.07 3.62 11.86
N GLN A 669 -16.06 3.82 12.70
CA GLN A 669 -16.14 3.68 14.15
C GLN A 669 -17.04 4.75 14.80
N THR A 670 -17.00 5.98 14.30
CA THR A 670 -17.88 7.06 14.76
C THR A 670 -19.33 6.74 14.40
N LEU A 671 -19.55 6.21 13.19
CA LEU A 671 -20.88 5.78 12.75
C LEU A 671 -21.42 4.57 13.55
N ALA A 672 -20.52 3.68 14.03
CA ALA A 672 -20.91 2.61 14.94
C ALA A 672 -21.37 3.17 16.31
N ALA A 673 -20.65 4.13 16.88
CA ALA A 673 -21.04 4.76 18.14
C ALA A 673 -22.36 5.55 18.01
N LEU A 674 -22.55 6.25 16.87
CA LEU A 674 -23.81 6.95 16.59
C LEU A 674 -24.99 5.99 16.43
N ASN A 675 -24.78 4.83 15.79
CA ASN A 675 -25.79 3.76 15.72
C ASN A 675 -26.12 3.19 17.09
N LEU A 676 -25.11 2.95 17.94
CA LEU A 676 -25.36 2.52 19.32
C LEU A 676 -26.17 3.56 20.09
N LYS A 677 -25.88 4.84 19.96
CA LYS A 677 -26.66 5.93 20.55
C LYS A 677 -28.14 5.89 20.11
N ALA A 678 -28.39 5.69 18.80
CA ALA A 678 -29.76 5.57 18.27
C ALA A 678 -30.51 4.37 18.92
N ARG A 679 -29.84 3.22 19.08
CA ARG A 679 -30.40 2.03 19.71
C ARG A 679 -30.67 2.20 21.22
N VAL A 680 -29.81 2.94 21.91
CA VAL A 680 -30.00 3.30 23.32
C VAL A 680 -31.21 4.25 23.49
N ALA A 681 -31.32 5.27 22.62
CA ALA A 681 -32.44 6.18 22.59
C ALA A 681 -33.80 5.44 22.35
N HIS A 682 -33.78 4.45 21.44
CA HIS A 682 -34.96 3.57 21.22
C HIS A 682 -35.29 2.81 22.49
N GLY A 683 -34.35 2.21 23.21
CA GLY A 683 -34.56 1.51 24.47
C GLY A 683 -35.10 2.41 25.60
N LEU A 684 -34.76 3.70 25.58
CA LEU A 684 -35.31 4.71 26.50
C LEU A 684 -36.72 5.19 26.12
N GLY A 685 -37.28 4.69 25.02
CA GLY A 685 -38.57 5.16 24.51
C GLY A 685 -38.52 6.53 23.82
N LYS A 686 -37.33 7.12 23.59
CA LYS A 686 -37.13 8.38 22.86
C LYS A 686 -37.23 8.13 21.35
N LEU A 687 -38.43 7.66 20.90
CA LEU A 687 -38.56 7.08 19.57
C LEU A 687 -38.32 8.06 18.42
N GLU A 688 -38.73 9.31 18.55
CA GLU A 688 -38.47 10.33 17.52
C GLU A 688 -36.96 10.65 17.39
N GLU A 689 -36.25 10.75 18.53
CA GLU A 689 -34.80 10.97 18.58
C GLU A 689 -34.04 9.77 18.01
N ALA A 690 -34.44 8.55 18.34
CA ALA A 690 -33.87 7.31 17.82
C ALA A 690 -34.00 7.21 16.28
N ILE A 691 -35.21 7.53 15.76
CA ILE A 691 -35.48 7.54 14.32
C ILE A 691 -34.59 8.59 13.60
N ALA A 692 -34.50 9.80 14.16
CA ALA A 692 -33.68 10.85 13.56
C ALA A 692 -32.17 10.47 13.54
N ALA A 693 -31.65 9.96 14.65
CA ALA A 693 -30.28 9.48 14.73
C ALA A 693 -30.00 8.31 13.78
N LEU A 694 -30.91 7.34 13.69
CA LEU A 694 -30.76 6.19 12.79
C LEU A 694 -30.83 6.61 11.30
N GLN A 695 -31.63 7.60 10.95
CA GLN A 695 -31.65 8.17 9.60
C GLN A 695 -30.32 8.82 9.24
N GLU A 696 -29.74 9.62 10.16
CA GLU A 696 -28.42 10.20 9.98
C GLU A 696 -27.34 9.12 9.78
N VAL A 697 -27.39 8.05 10.57
CA VAL A 697 -26.48 6.89 10.40
C VAL A 697 -26.63 6.27 9.02
N ILE A 698 -27.86 6.03 8.56
CA ILE A 698 -28.11 5.43 7.25
C ILE A 698 -27.55 6.30 6.14
N GLU A 699 -27.87 7.60 6.11
CA GLU A 699 -27.39 8.53 5.09
C GLU A 699 -25.85 8.59 5.01
N ARG A 700 -25.20 8.61 6.17
CA ARG A 700 -23.74 8.62 6.24
C ARG A 700 -23.13 7.27 5.85
N ARG A 701 -23.72 6.14 6.32
CA ARG A 701 -23.25 4.79 5.96
C ARG A 701 -23.46 4.49 4.48
N GLU A 702 -24.57 4.89 3.88
CA GLU A 702 -24.80 4.77 2.44
C GLU A 702 -23.72 5.45 1.62
N ARG A 703 -23.33 6.66 2.02
CA ARG A 703 -22.26 7.40 1.38
C ARG A 703 -20.90 6.72 1.57
N VAL A 704 -20.57 6.29 2.80
CA VAL A 704 -19.25 5.74 3.17
C VAL A 704 -19.07 4.30 2.72
N LEU A 705 -20.05 3.44 2.99
CA LEU A 705 -19.96 1.99 2.78
C LEU A 705 -20.62 1.55 1.46
N GLY A 706 -21.56 2.32 0.96
CA GLY A 706 -22.42 1.97 -0.17
C GLY A 706 -23.80 1.47 0.28
N PRO A 707 -24.84 1.64 -0.58
CA PRO A 707 -26.23 1.37 -0.24
C PRO A 707 -26.56 -0.10 0.02
N GLU A 708 -25.78 -1.02 -0.53
CA GLU A 708 -25.99 -2.48 -0.40
C GLU A 708 -25.17 -3.11 0.75
N HIS A 709 -24.45 -2.30 1.52
CA HIS A 709 -23.66 -2.82 2.63
C HIS A 709 -24.59 -3.40 3.71
N PRO A 710 -24.25 -4.57 4.31
CA PRO A 710 -25.12 -5.24 5.28
C PRO A 710 -25.58 -4.35 6.43
N PHE A 711 -24.72 -3.49 6.96
CA PHE A 711 -25.08 -2.57 8.03
C PHE A 711 -26.08 -1.49 7.60
N VAL A 712 -26.05 -1.07 6.34
CA VAL A 712 -27.02 -0.13 5.77
C VAL A 712 -28.40 -0.82 5.65
N VAL A 713 -28.40 -2.05 5.11
CA VAL A 713 -29.62 -2.84 4.96
C VAL A 713 -30.27 -3.08 6.32
N GLN A 714 -29.51 -3.53 7.30
CA GLN A 714 -29.97 -3.77 8.66
C GLN A 714 -30.55 -2.50 9.32
N ASN A 715 -29.86 -1.36 9.17
CA ASN A 715 -30.36 -0.10 9.72
C ASN A 715 -31.67 0.36 9.05
N ARG A 716 -31.84 0.13 7.75
CA ARG A 716 -33.09 0.43 7.05
C ARG A 716 -34.25 -0.44 7.53
N GLU A 717 -33.99 -1.71 7.82
CA GLU A 717 -34.95 -2.63 8.42
C GLU A 717 -35.37 -2.11 9.79
N SER A 718 -34.41 -1.83 10.67
CA SER A 718 -34.69 -1.27 12.01
C SER A 718 -35.44 0.08 11.92
N LEU A 719 -35.09 0.95 11.00
CA LEU A 719 -35.78 2.22 10.79
C LEU A 719 -37.26 2.01 10.40
N THR A 720 -37.53 1.01 9.57
CA THR A 720 -38.89 0.67 9.14
C THR A 720 -39.73 0.15 10.32
N GLU A 721 -39.14 -0.71 11.16
CA GLU A 721 -39.73 -1.21 12.37
C GLU A 721 -40.06 -0.08 13.36
N TRP A 722 -39.09 0.78 13.67
CA TRP A 722 -39.25 1.89 14.60
C TRP A 722 -40.29 2.93 14.13
N ARG A 723 -40.38 3.18 12.81
CA ARG A 723 -41.43 4.04 12.26
C ARG A 723 -42.84 3.42 12.41
N ALA A 724 -42.96 2.11 12.27
CA ALA A 724 -44.21 1.42 12.50
C ALA A 724 -44.64 1.45 13.99
N GLU A 725 -43.69 1.41 14.92
CA GLU A 725 -43.91 1.61 16.34
C GLU A 725 -44.36 3.04 16.67
N ALA A 726 -43.82 4.04 16.01
CA ALA A 726 -44.13 5.46 16.21
C ALA A 726 -45.56 5.81 15.70
N HIS A 727 -46.03 5.08 14.67
CA HIS A 727 -47.32 5.31 14.04
C HIS A 727 -48.08 3.98 13.88
N PRO A 728 -48.58 3.39 14.99
CA PRO A 728 -49.26 2.10 15.00
C PRO A 728 -50.62 2.08 14.27
#